data_2f44c10d4f4b89bbde7ddeb170195b4d
#
_entry.id   2f44c10d4f4b89bbde7ddeb170195b4d
#
_cell.length_a   1.000
_cell.length_b   1.000
_cell.length_c   1.000
_cell.angle_alpha   90.00
_cell.angle_beta   90.00
_cell.angle_gamma   90.00
#
_symmetry.space_group_name_H-M   'P 1'
#
loop_
_entity.id
_entity.type
_entity.pdbx_description
1 polymer ?
#
loop_
_entity_poly.entity_id
_entity_poly.type
_entity_poly.pdbx_seq_one_letter_code
_entity_poly.pdbx_strand_id
1 'polypeptide(L)'
;MPQIYAAIEEAIAKGVPQQAIAPTLVQQGFPAAMVHQAVEAWLSAHGRMQKKTEFKQWLKKYKSKAVPATVIIVVISVMSSSVALLRPWPTKIMVDSAFGNIPAPGPLAPYTHTATLILLTSVLTIAIFIVGAVVGTVKDYLVLRLGFWLNSQIKTESLRHILHLPLYHKERLAKGDYVYRQNILTSSLSDLVLDTTAQIAESAIMIIGILIIMLNFDVRLTLISVVLIPFLFILIRVFGPRLGRISQALTQISSRVSAMITETIDNAETVQSYNLEEKQVQKAYGLWHDNYKLTMKALFIGRAYRFTNSLLIIVATSAVMYLGGSAAMNGHMTLGQLLIFMTYMGYLLGPVEGIATEIAARNQKLIDVSRVYEVLSDHEGIESVRAGNHFPMSHGQIEFQNITYIYNDTPVLKGVNLTIEPGQKVAIIGPSGSGKTTLLKMLPLFIEPTQGRILVDGIDIQTVSLSELRQKVSWIAQAPQLFSGTILDNLVDADVTRQLSTSELEVVTTVANVKEFTDRMPSGLETPAGEGGNSLSGGQKQRIAIARGLLKNAPILCMDEPTAALDNKSENYIRDAVGPILAGKTVLLVSHRRALLSLMDKIYVMDNGLLKPVEEFGGLDKYMAMISGEPAAAADNPKQEELARQIEAERQVQEQHRLAELSAAQVQARQNLNNASQAASNQDGVMVVINH
;
A
#
# COMPACT_ATOMS: atom_id res chain seq x y z
N MET A 1 35.53 -4.45 -18.06
CA MET A 1 34.18 -3.87 -17.85
C MET A 1 33.64 -3.12 -19.06
N PRO A 2 34.28 -2.05 -19.66
CA PRO A 2 33.70 -1.30 -20.79
C PRO A 2 33.41 -2.18 -22.01
N GLN A 3 34.29 -3.12 -22.33
CA GLN A 3 34.12 -4.05 -23.48
C GLN A 3 32.96 -5.04 -23.24
N ILE A 4 32.72 -5.48 -22.00
CA ILE A 4 31.61 -6.36 -21.67
C ILE A 4 30.28 -5.59 -21.75
N TYR A 5 30.23 -4.32 -21.30
CA TYR A 5 29.03 -3.49 -21.47
C TYR A 5 28.70 -3.23 -22.96
N ALA A 6 29.67 -2.96 -23.79
CA ALA A 6 29.46 -2.81 -25.23
C ALA A 6 28.91 -4.10 -25.86
N ALA A 7 29.46 -5.28 -25.47
CA ALA A 7 28.99 -6.57 -25.93
C ALA A 7 27.56 -6.92 -25.42
N ILE A 8 27.18 -6.48 -24.22
CA ILE A 8 25.80 -6.59 -23.70
C ILE A 8 24.84 -5.78 -24.58
N GLU A 9 25.19 -4.53 -24.90
CA GLU A 9 24.37 -3.66 -25.74
C GLU A 9 24.23 -4.21 -27.16
N GLU A 10 25.30 -4.77 -27.72
CA GLU A 10 25.27 -5.43 -29.04
C GLU A 10 24.40 -6.70 -29.03
N ALA A 11 24.48 -7.52 -27.99
CA ALA A 11 23.64 -8.71 -27.84
C ALA A 11 22.14 -8.35 -27.76
N ILE A 12 21.81 -7.28 -27.05
CA ILE A 12 20.42 -6.78 -26.94
C ILE A 12 19.96 -6.20 -28.29
N ALA A 13 20.79 -5.43 -28.96
CA ALA A 13 20.47 -4.91 -30.29
C ALA A 13 20.22 -6.03 -31.33
N LYS A 14 20.84 -7.20 -31.15
CA LYS A 14 20.58 -8.41 -31.91
C LYS A 14 19.37 -9.23 -31.46
N GLY A 15 18.62 -8.77 -30.45
CA GLY A 15 17.41 -9.43 -29.97
C GLY A 15 17.66 -10.67 -29.10
N VAL A 16 18.83 -10.81 -28.50
CA VAL A 16 19.15 -11.93 -27.59
C VAL A 16 18.31 -11.78 -26.30
N PRO A 17 17.54 -12.82 -25.93
CA PRO A 17 16.75 -12.77 -24.65
C PRO A 17 17.65 -12.51 -23.47
N GLN A 18 17.14 -11.73 -22.48
CA GLN A 18 17.94 -11.32 -21.31
C GLN A 18 18.59 -12.49 -20.56
N GLN A 19 17.90 -13.62 -20.46
CA GLN A 19 18.41 -14.84 -19.83
C GLN A 19 19.55 -15.50 -20.60
N ALA A 20 19.64 -15.27 -21.91
CA ALA A 20 20.66 -15.83 -22.79
C ALA A 20 21.90 -14.93 -22.96
N ILE A 21 21.85 -13.67 -22.47
CA ILE A 21 22.96 -12.71 -22.65
C ILE A 21 24.23 -13.21 -21.95
N ALA A 22 24.14 -13.60 -20.68
CA ALA A 22 25.31 -14.07 -19.93
C ALA A 22 25.91 -15.35 -20.52
N PRO A 23 25.16 -16.42 -20.85
CA PRO A 23 25.70 -17.59 -21.54
C PRO A 23 26.34 -17.25 -22.89
N THR A 24 25.74 -16.38 -23.70
CA THR A 24 26.25 -15.98 -25.01
C THR A 24 27.58 -15.27 -24.90
N LEU A 25 27.73 -14.35 -23.95
CA LEU A 25 29.00 -13.63 -23.76
C LEU A 25 30.11 -14.53 -23.19
N VAL A 26 29.79 -15.49 -22.36
CA VAL A 26 30.74 -16.50 -21.88
C VAL A 26 31.22 -17.36 -23.03
N GLN A 27 30.34 -17.75 -23.95
CA GLN A 27 30.73 -18.48 -25.19
C GLN A 27 31.62 -17.65 -26.13
N GLN A 28 31.50 -16.31 -26.09
CA GLN A 28 32.38 -15.39 -26.85
C GLN A 28 33.75 -15.18 -26.17
N GLY A 29 34.04 -15.87 -25.06
CA GLY A 29 35.37 -15.85 -24.45
C GLY A 29 35.53 -14.85 -23.30
N PHE A 30 34.45 -14.18 -22.82
CA PHE A 30 34.54 -13.31 -21.67
C PHE A 30 34.53 -14.11 -20.36
N PRO A 31 35.29 -13.72 -19.31
CA PRO A 31 35.32 -14.44 -18.03
C PRO A 31 33.95 -14.49 -17.36
N ALA A 32 33.45 -15.69 -17.03
CA ALA A 32 32.10 -15.92 -16.54
C ALA A 32 31.74 -15.07 -15.31
N ALA A 33 32.63 -14.97 -14.32
CA ALA A 33 32.40 -14.16 -13.11
C ALA A 33 32.22 -12.67 -13.41
N MET A 34 33.01 -12.12 -14.35
CA MET A 34 32.91 -10.72 -14.78
C MET A 34 31.66 -10.46 -15.61
N VAL A 35 31.27 -11.45 -16.46
CA VAL A 35 30.04 -11.35 -17.28
C VAL A 35 28.82 -11.34 -16.40
N HIS A 36 28.68 -12.26 -15.43
CA HIS A 36 27.55 -12.28 -14.53
C HIS A 36 27.41 -10.96 -13.74
N GLN A 37 28.52 -10.49 -13.17
CA GLN A 37 28.53 -9.22 -12.42
C GLN A 37 28.19 -8.01 -13.34
N ALA A 38 28.71 -7.98 -14.57
CA ALA A 38 28.45 -6.90 -15.52
C ALA A 38 27.01 -6.94 -16.05
N VAL A 39 26.47 -8.11 -16.36
CA VAL A 39 25.08 -8.29 -16.80
C VAL A 39 24.10 -7.90 -15.67
N GLU A 40 24.32 -8.32 -14.43
CA GLU A 40 23.51 -7.90 -13.29
C GLU A 40 23.57 -6.38 -13.07
N ALA A 41 24.77 -5.80 -13.07
CA ALA A 41 24.94 -4.36 -12.93
C ALA A 41 24.28 -3.58 -14.07
N TRP A 42 24.42 -4.06 -15.31
CA TRP A 42 23.80 -3.45 -16.49
C TRP A 42 22.28 -3.55 -16.45
N LEU A 43 21.72 -4.74 -16.19
CA LEU A 43 20.27 -4.95 -16.05
C LEU A 43 19.68 -4.09 -14.92
N SER A 44 20.39 -4.00 -13.80
CA SER A 44 19.94 -3.17 -12.67
C SER A 44 20.01 -1.66 -12.98
N ALA A 45 20.98 -1.21 -13.78
CA ALA A 45 21.12 0.18 -14.19
C ALA A 45 20.10 0.57 -15.27
N HIS A 46 19.93 -0.28 -16.29
CA HIS A 46 19.00 -0.05 -17.40
C HIS A 46 17.55 -0.23 -16.97
N GLY A 47 17.24 -1.21 -16.14
CA GLY A 47 15.94 -1.37 -15.52
C GLY A 47 15.55 -0.15 -14.68
N ARG A 48 16.49 0.45 -13.94
CA ARG A 48 16.27 1.72 -13.22
C ARG A 48 16.03 2.90 -14.15
N MET A 49 16.75 2.98 -15.27
CA MET A 49 16.55 4.05 -16.27
C MET A 49 15.22 3.89 -17.01
N GLN A 50 14.86 2.69 -17.40
CA GLN A 50 13.58 2.39 -18.05
C GLN A 50 12.41 2.72 -17.12
N LYS A 51 12.41 2.22 -15.88
CA LYS A 51 11.39 2.55 -14.85
C LYS A 51 11.30 4.05 -14.61
N LYS A 52 12.42 4.77 -14.61
CA LYS A 52 12.42 6.23 -14.45
C LYS A 52 11.82 6.95 -15.66
N THR A 53 12.00 6.43 -16.86
CA THR A 53 11.41 6.98 -18.09
C THR A 53 9.90 6.73 -18.14
N GLU A 54 9.48 5.52 -17.84
CA GLU A 54 8.07 5.13 -17.73
C GLU A 54 7.34 5.95 -16.63
N PHE A 55 7.95 6.10 -15.46
CA PHE A 55 7.45 6.97 -14.40
C PHE A 55 7.25 8.42 -14.88
N LYS A 56 8.23 8.98 -15.62
CA LYS A 56 8.10 10.33 -16.18
C LYS A 56 6.96 10.44 -17.20
N GLN A 57 6.77 9.43 -18.04
CA GLN A 57 5.68 9.38 -19.04
C GLN A 57 4.31 9.27 -18.34
N TRP A 58 4.20 8.39 -17.33
CA TRP A 58 3.01 8.27 -16.51
C TRP A 58 2.69 9.59 -15.78
N LEU A 59 3.66 10.21 -15.13
CA LEU A 59 3.49 11.50 -14.47
C LEU A 59 3.08 12.60 -15.47
N LYS A 60 3.62 12.58 -16.70
CA LYS A 60 3.24 13.51 -17.77
C LYS A 60 1.77 13.34 -18.17
N LYS A 61 1.24 12.11 -18.22
CA LYS A 61 -0.18 11.82 -18.50
C LYS A 61 -1.11 12.52 -17.50
N TYR A 62 -0.80 12.45 -16.20
CA TYR A 62 -1.60 13.13 -15.18
C TYR A 62 -1.41 14.64 -15.20
N LYS A 63 -0.19 15.12 -15.40
CA LYS A 63 0.06 16.56 -15.60
C LYS A 63 -0.73 17.11 -16.77
N SER A 64 -0.78 16.42 -17.90
CA SER A 64 -1.55 16.88 -19.07
C SER A 64 -3.06 16.95 -18.80
N LYS A 65 -3.63 16.02 -18.06
CA LYS A 65 -5.03 16.05 -17.60
C LYS A 65 -5.31 17.21 -16.65
N ALA A 66 -4.32 17.60 -15.85
CA ALA A 66 -4.45 18.69 -14.89
C ALA A 66 -4.16 20.08 -15.48
N VAL A 67 -3.65 20.19 -16.72
CA VAL A 67 -3.30 21.50 -17.35
C VAL A 67 -4.44 22.52 -17.28
N PRO A 68 -5.70 22.22 -17.64
CA PRO A 68 -6.76 23.22 -17.57
C PRO A 68 -6.97 23.73 -16.15
N ALA A 69 -6.94 22.83 -15.16
CA ALA A 69 -7.05 23.17 -13.75
C ALA A 69 -5.88 24.04 -13.29
N THR A 70 -4.65 23.68 -13.66
CA THR A 70 -3.45 24.42 -13.34
C THR A 70 -3.47 25.84 -13.94
N VAL A 71 -3.93 26.00 -15.17
CA VAL A 71 -4.06 27.32 -15.80
C VAL A 71 -5.05 28.20 -15.03
N ILE A 72 -6.21 27.67 -14.65
CA ILE A 72 -7.20 28.42 -13.85
C ILE A 72 -6.58 28.86 -12.52
N ILE A 73 -5.88 27.96 -11.83
CA ILE A 73 -5.21 28.24 -10.56
C ILE A 73 -4.17 29.36 -10.74
N VAL A 74 -3.33 29.29 -11.78
CA VAL A 74 -2.32 30.30 -12.06
C VAL A 74 -2.98 31.67 -12.34
N VAL A 75 -4.04 31.72 -13.12
CA VAL A 75 -4.76 32.99 -13.39
C VAL A 75 -5.29 33.62 -12.11
N ILE A 76 -5.92 32.81 -11.23
CA ILE A 76 -6.44 33.31 -9.96
C ILE A 76 -5.29 33.68 -9.01
N SER A 77 -4.17 32.97 -9.04
CA SER A 77 -2.97 33.34 -8.29
C SER A 77 -2.39 34.69 -8.74
N VAL A 78 -2.42 34.98 -10.06
CA VAL A 78 -2.05 36.31 -10.59
C VAL A 78 -2.99 37.38 -10.02
N MET A 79 -4.30 37.14 -10.03
CA MET A 79 -5.27 38.08 -9.46
C MET A 79 -5.06 38.29 -7.96
N SER A 80 -4.87 37.21 -7.20
CA SER A 80 -4.60 37.26 -5.76
C SER A 80 -3.33 38.05 -5.43
N SER A 81 -2.24 37.78 -6.14
CA SER A 81 -0.98 38.48 -5.98
C SER A 81 -1.11 39.96 -6.36
N SER A 82 -1.83 40.29 -7.43
CA SER A 82 -2.06 41.69 -7.87
C SER A 82 -2.82 42.47 -6.79
N VAL A 83 -3.86 41.89 -6.20
CA VAL A 83 -4.59 42.54 -5.10
C VAL A 83 -3.71 42.70 -3.86
N ALA A 84 -2.85 41.70 -3.55
CA ALA A 84 -1.94 41.78 -2.43
C ALA A 84 -0.89 42.91 -2.61
N LEU A 85 -0.41 43.12 -3.83
CA LEU A 85 0.50 44.23 -4.16
C LEU A 85 -0.13 45.62 -3.99
N LEU A 86 -1.46 45.72 -4.07
CA LEU A 86 -2.16 47.01 -3.88
C LEU A 86 -2.36 47.36 -2.39
N ARG A 87 -2.22 46.44 -1.46
CA ARG A 87 -2.50 46.68 -0.03
C ARG A 87 -1.75 47.84 0.60
N PRO A 88 -0.47 48.13 0.31
CA PRO A 88 0.24 49.25 0.91
C PRO A 88 -0.10 50.61 0.29
N TRP A 89 -0.72 50.67 -0.87
CA TRP A 89 -0.95 51.91 -1.62
C TRP A 89 -1.85 52.93 -0.92
N PRO A 90 -2.97 52.54 -0.28
CA PRO A 90 -3.81 53.48 0.46
C PRO A 90 -3.03 54.21 1.56
N THR A 91 -2.13 53.48 2.27
CA THR A 91 -1.26 54.10 3.31
C THR A 91 -0.31 55.09 2.71
N LYS A 92 0.29 54.80 1.53
CA LYS A 92 1.15 55.74 0.82
C LYS A 92 0.37 57.04 0.44
N ILE A 93 -0.81 56.87 -0.17
CA ILE A 93 -1.66 57.98 -0.58
C ILE A 93 -2.03 58.83 0.63
N MET A 94 -2.39 58.20 1.74
CA MET A 94 -2.72 58.92 2.97
C MET A 94 -1.54 59.74 3.46
N VAL A 95 -0.36 59.15 3.55
CA VAL A 95 0.84 59.84 4.08
C VAL A 95 1.33 60.97 3.16
N ASP A 96 1.37 60.71 1.86
CA ASP A 96 1.89 61.70 0.88
C ASP A 96 0.91 62.85 0.62
N SER A 97 -0.42 62.59 0.66
CA SER A 97 -1.41 63.53 0.18
C SER A 97 -2.31 64.13 1.29
N ALA A 98 -2.47 63.44 2.45
CA ALA A 98 -3.19 64.02 3.58
C ALA A 98 -2.23 64.83 4.50
N PHE A 99 -1.02 64.30 4.73
CA PHE A 99 -0.01 64.90 5.63
C PHE A 99 1.17 65.53 4.88
N GLY A 100 1.47 65.14 3.65
CA GLY A 100 2.49 65.69 2.79
C GLY A 100 1.92 66.70 1.80
N ASN A 101 2.81 67.22 0.91
CA ASN A 101 2.45 68.26 -0.09
C ASN A 101 2.18 67.72 -1.51
N ILE A 102 1.88 66.40 -1.63
CA ILE A 102 1.66 65.78 -2.93
C ILE A 102 0.16 65.67 -3.20
N PRO A 103 -0.34 66.13 -4.34
CA PRO A 103 -1.78 65.98 -4.67
C PRO A 103 -2.17 64.51 -4.76
N ALA A 104 -3.33 64.20 -4.26
CA ALA A 104 -3.86 62.81 -4.31
C ALA A 104 -4.11 62.40 -5.78
N PRO A 105 -3.91 61.11 -6.13
CA PRO A 105 -4.05 60.65 -7.52
C PRO A 105 -5.51 60.54 -7.96
N GLY A 106 -5.78 60.89 -9.21
CA GLY A 106 -7.06 60.66 -9.90
C GLY A 106 -8.30 61.21 -9.17
N PRO A 107 -9.30 60.40 -8.92
CA PRO A 107 -10.59 60.83 -8.31
C PRO A 107 -10.44 61.35 -6.86
N LEU A 108 -9.32 61.08 -6.22
CA LEU A 108 -9.03 61.52 -4.85
C LEU A 108 -8.40 62.93 -4.78
N ALA A 109 -8.00 63.53 -5.91
CA ALA A 109 -7.35 64.81 -5.98
C ALA A 109 -8.10 65.95 -5.27
N PRO A 110 -9.47 66.10 -5.38
CA PRO A 110 -10.20 67.15 -4.69
C PRO A 110 -10.17 67.10 -3.18
N TYR A 111 -9.81 65.94 -2.61
CA TYR A 111 -9.80 65.70 -1.16
C TYR A 111 -8.39 65.86 -0.53
N THR A 112 -7.39 66.26 -1.31
CA THR A 112 -6.02 66.49 -0.80
C THR A 112 -6.06 67.43 0.43
N HIS A 113 -5.27 67.06 1.47
CA HIS A 113 -5.23 67.76 2.78
C HIS A 113 -6.52 67.81 3.58
N THR A 114 -7.51 66.94 3.27
CA THR A 114 -8.76 66.88 4.00
C THR A 114 -8.89 65.64 4.85
N ALA A 115 -9.67 65.73 5.94
CA ALA A 115 -10.03 64.55 6.76
C ALA A 115 -10.82 63.48 5.93
N THR A 116 -11.51 63.93 4.88
CA THR A 116 -12.23 63.05 3.94
C THR A 116 -11.28 62.12 3.21
N LEU A 117 -10.07 62.57 2.85
CA LEU A 117 -9.06 61.70 2.22
C LEU A 117 -8.61 60.55 3.16
N ILE A 118 -8.46 60.83 4.46
CA ILE A 118 -8.11 59.81 5.45
C ILE A 118 -9.23 58.79 5.55
N LEU A 119 -10.48 59.22 5.56
CA LEU A 119 -11.63 58.29 5.56
C LEU A 119 -11.65 57.44 4.29
N LEU A 120 -11.49 58.06 3.11
CA LEU A 120 -11.54 57.36 1.81
C LEU A 120 -10.41 56.34 1.68
N THR A 121 -9.19 56.69 2.09
CA THR A 121 -8.04 55.75 2.06
C THR A 121 -8.23 54.57 3.07
N SER A 122 -8.86 54.86 4.22
CA SER A 122 -9.20 53.81 5.20
C SER A 122 -10.26 52.85 4.64
N VAL A 123 -11.32 53.38 4.02
CA VAL A 123 -12.33 52.56 3.34
C VAL A 123 -11.72 51.77 2.17
N LEU A 124 -10.82 52.38 1.40
CA LEU A 124 -10.09 51.68 0.30
C LEU A 124 -9.23 50.55 0.82
N THR A 125 -8.58 50.70 1.99
CA THR A 125 -7.80 49.64 2.64
C THR A 125 -8.70 48.45 2.97
N ILE A 126 -9.90 48.72 3.56
CA ILE A 126 -10.86 47.66 3.91
C ILE A 126 -11.37 46.99 2.61
N ALA A 127 -11.68 47.78 1.58
CA ALA A 127 -12.16 47.24 0.30
C ALA A 127 -11.12 46.32 -0.36
N ILE A 128 -9.86 46.75 -0.44
CA ILE A 128 -8.76 45.92 -0.98
C ILE A 128 -8.57 44.62 -0.13
N PHE A 129 -8.70 44.73 1.19
CA PHE A 129 -8.62 43.54 2.07
C PHE A 129 -9.76 42.56 1.78
N ILE A 130 -11.01 43.05 1.69
CA ILE A 130 -12.20 42.21 1.41
C ILE A 130 -12.05 41.55 0.04
N VAL A 131 -11.70 42.30 -1.00
CA VAL A 131 -11.47 41.74 -2.35
C VAL A 131 -10.38 40.70 -2.33
N GLY A 132 -9.26 40.97 -1.64
CA GLY A 132 -8.17 40.00 -1.50
C GLY A 132 -8.57 38.75 -0.75
N ALA A 133 -9.37 38.88 0.31
CA ALA A 133 -9.88 37.75 1.08
C ALA A 133 -10.84 36.88 0.24
N VAL A 134 -11.74 37.49 -0.52
CA VAL A 134 -12.66 36.78 -1.43
C VAL A 134 -11.88 36.04 -2.53
N VAL A 135 -10.96 36.72 -3.22
CA VAL A 135 -10.14 36.10 -4.29
C VAL A 135 -9.30 34.96 -3.71
N GLY A 136 -8.68 35.15 -2.52
CA GLY A 136 -7.94 34.11 -1.83
C GLY A 136 -8.80 32.91 -1.49
N THR A 137 -9.99 33.14 -0.93
CA THR A 137 -10.92 32.04 -0.59
C THR A 137 -11.37 31.28 -1.83
N VAL A 138 -11.67 31.97 -2.93
CA VAL A 138 -12.03 31.31 -4.20
C VAL A 138 -10.87 30.48 -4.75
N LYS A 139 -9.64 31.03 -4.67
CA LYS A 139 -8.43 30.29 -5.05
C LYS A 139 -8.30 28.99 -4.24
N ASP A 140 -8.35 29.09 -2.92
CA ASP A 140 -8.17 27.95 -2.02
C ASP A 140 -9.29 26.91 -2.24
N TYR A 141 -10.53 27.34 -2.43
CA TYR A 141 -11.64 26.45 -2.76
C TYR A 141 -11.40 25.69 -4.09
N LEU A 142 -10.91 26.37 -5.12
CA LEU A 142 -10.64 25.74 -6.41
C LEU A 142 -9.47 24.77 -6.34
N VAL A 143 -8.39 25.13 -5.63
CA VAL A 143 -7.24 24.23 -5.41
C VAL A 143 -7.69 22.97 -4.70
N LEU A 144 -8.47 23.10 -3.61
CA LEU A 144 -9.00 21.95 -2.87
C LEU A 144 -9.94 21.09 -3.74
N ARG A 145 -10.88 21.70 -4.46
CA ARG A 145 -11.84 20.99 -5.30
C ARG A 145 -11.17 20.21 -6.43
N LEU A 146 -10.21 20.84 -7.09
CA LEU A 146 -9.47 20.23 -8.20
C LEU A 146 -8.48 19.19 -7.68
N GLY A 147 -7.84 19.45 -6.53
CA GLY A 147 -6.99 18.51 -5.83
C GLY A 147 -7.74 17.25 -5.41
N PHE A 148 -8.94 17.41 -4.84
CA PHE A 148 -9.79 16.29 -4.46
C PHE A 148 -10.24 15.47 -5.69
N TRP A 149 -10.60 16.12 -6.78
CA TRP A 149 -10.96 15.44 -8.03
C TRP A 149 -9.79 14.61 -8.58
N LEU A 150 -8.58 15.18 -8.64
CA LEU A 150 -7.40 14.47 -9.13
C LEU A 150 -7.03 13.28 -8.20
N ASN A 151 -7.05 13.51 -6.89
CA ASN A 151 -6.76 12.49 -5.89
C ASN A 151 -7.76 11.33 -5.94
N SER A 152 -9.08 11.62 -6.09
CA SER A 152 -10.09 10.57 -6.19
C SER A 152 -9.93 9.71 -7.45
N GLN A 153 -9.52 10.30 -8.57
CA GLN A 153 -9.21 9.58 -9.81
C GLN A 153 -8.07 8.58 -9.60
N ILE A 154 -6.98 9.03 -8.97
CA ILE A 154 -5.81 8.19 -8.71
C ILE A 154 -6.12 7.10 -7.71
N LYS A 155 -6.86 7.44 -6.64
CA LYS A 155 -7.29 6.46 -5.63
C LYS A 155 -8.13 5.36 -6.27
N THR A 156 -9.07 5.73 -7.12
CA THR A 156 -9.92 4.77 -7.82
C THR A 156 -9.12 3.90 -8.79
N GLU A 157 -8.22 4.49 -9.58
CA GLU A 157 -7.36 3.76 -10.51
C GLU A 157 -6.41 2.81 -9.75
N SER A 158 -5.79 3.29 -8.69
CA SER A 158 -4.91 2.50 -7.83
C SER A 158 -5.63 1.36 -7.12
N LEU A 159 -6.82 1.61 -6.55
CA LEU A 159 -7.60 0.57 -5.91
C LEU A 159 -8.03 -0.50 -6.91
N ARG A 160 -8.53 -0.08 -8.09
CA ARG A 160 -8.87 -1.02 -9.16
C ARG A 160 -7.68 -1.87 -9.55
N HIS A 161 -6.51 -1.27 -9.71
CA HIS A 161 -5.28 -1.97 -10.04
C HIS A 161 -4.89 -2.99 -8.96
N ILE A 162 -4.86 -2.57 -7.69
CA ILE A 162 -4.56 -3.47 -6.54
C ILE A 162 -5.53 -4.65 -6.49
N LEU A 163 -6.82 -4.42 -6.74
CA LEU A 163 -7.82 -5.49 -6.72
C LEU A 163 -7.60 -6.53 -7.83
N HIS A 164 -7.05 -6.11 -8.97
CA HIS A 164 -6.76 -6.99 -10.10
C HIS A 164 -5.37 -7.64 -10.05
N LEU A 165 -4.49 -7.23 -9.13
CA LEU A 165 -3.20 -7.91 -8.92
C LEU A 165 -3.43 -9.37 -8.50
N PRO A 166 -2.63 -10.33 -9.04
CA PRO A 166 -2.64 -11.71 -8.57
C PRO A 166 -2.38 -11.81 -7.07
N LEU A 167 -2.94 -12.83 -6.41
CA LEU A 167 -2.81 -12.97 -4.95
C LEU A 167 -1.35 -13.11 -4.49
N TYR A 168 -0.50 -13.80 -5.26
CA TYR A 168 0.92 -13.96 -4.94
C TYR A 168 1.71 -12.64 -5.02
N HIS A 169 1.28 -11.67 -5.85
CA HIS A 169 1.86 -10.32 -5.83
C HIS A 169 1.46 -9.52 -4.60
N LYS A 170 0.24 -9.75 -4.10
CA LYS A 170 -0.24 -9.07 -2.88
C LYS A 170 0.53 -9.49 -1.62
N GLU A 171 1.19 -10.64 -1.64
CA GLU A 171 2.04 -11.12 -0.55
C GLU A 171 3.42 -10.41 -0.51
N ARG A 172 3.86 -9.77 -1.60
CA ARG A 172 5.14 -9.04 -1.67
C ARG A 172 5.21 -7.81 -0.77
N LEU A 173 4.07 -7.17 -0.51
CA LEU A 173 3.97 -6.00 0.36
C LEU A 173 3.05 -6.30 1.53
N ALA A 174 3.38 -5.78 2.71
CA ALA A 174 2.48 -5.86 3.86
C ALA A 174 1.14 -5.15 3.55
N LYS A 175 0.02 -5.70 4.04
CA LYS A 175 -1.33 -5.11 3.87
C LYS A 175 -1.36 -3.62 4.25
N GLY A 176 -0.71 -3.26 5.35
CA GLY A 176 -0.61 -1.87 5.80
C GLY A 176 0.11 -0.95 4.82
N ASP A 177 1.09 -1.46 4.05
CA ASP A 177 1.81 -0.64 3.05
C ASP A 177 0.89 -0.31 1.86
N TYR A 178 0.07 -1.26 1.39
CA TYR A 178 -0.95 -0.97 0.38
C TYR A 178 -1.94 0.09 0.85
N VAL A 179 -2.45 -0.03 2.08
CA VAL A 179 -3.39 0.94 2.67
C VAL A 179 -2.73 2.32 2.82
N TYR A 180 -1.48 2.37 3.27
CA TYR A 180 -0.72 3.60 3.41
C TYR A 180 -0.50 4.29 2.06
N ARG A 181 -0.05 3.54 1.04
CA ARG A 181 0.15 4.05 -0.33
C ARG A 181 -1.16 4.55 -0.93
N GLN A 182 -2.25 3.82 -0.72
CA GLN A 182 -3.57 4.15 -1.23
C GLN A 182 -4.18 5.41 -0.57
N ASN A 183 -4.07 5.54 0.75
CA ASN A 183 -4.76 6.60 1.48
C ASN A 183 -3.94 7.88 1.60
N ILE A 184 -2.63 7.76 1.78
CA ILE A 184 -1.74 8.89 2.12
C ILE A 184 -0.91 9.32 0.92
N LEU A 185 -0.19 8.39 0.27
CA LEU A 185 0.76 8.77 -0.77
C LEU A 185 0.10 9.23 -2.07
N THR A 186 -1.14 8.82 -2.35
CA THR A 186 -1.87 9.28 -3.55
C THR A 186 -2.13 10.79 -3.55
N SER A 187 -2.31 11.43 -2.38
CA SER A 187 -2.48 12.88 -2.27
C SER A 187 -1.25 13.65 -2.73
N SER A 188 -0.06 13.08 -2.55
CA SER A 188 1.20 13.71 -2.94
C SER A 188 1.28 14.04 -4.43
N LEU A 189 0.50 13.37 -5.29
CA LEU A 189 0.43 13.71 -6.71
C LEU A 189 -0.38 14.99 -6.95
N SER A 190 -1.54 15.16 -6.29
CA SER A 190 -2.31 16.41 -6.37
C SER A 190 -1.53 17.58 -5.81
N ASP A 191 -0.85 17.37 -4.68
CA ASP A 191 -0.01 18.37 -4.03
C ASP A 191 1.17 18.78 -4.93
N LEU A 192 1.80 17.80 -5.60
CA LEU A 192 2.90 18.07 -6.54
C LEU A 192 2.45 18.85 -7.79
N VAL A 193 1.27 18.54 -8.32
CA VAL A 193 0.79 19.11 -9.60
C VAL A 193 0.07 20.44 -9.40
N LEU A 194 -0.76 20.56 -8.37
CA LEU A 194 -1.61 21.72 -8.15
C LEU A 194 -1.03 22.68 -7.11
N ASP A 195 -0.83 22.22 -5.88
CA ASP A 195 -0.38 23.08 -4.77
C ASP A 195 1.01 23.64 -5.01
N THR A 196 1.98 22.78 -5.32
CA THR A 196 3.35 23.21 -5.59
C THR A 196 3.42 24.20 -6.75
N THR A 197 2.61 23.98 -7.80
CA THR A 197 2.59 24.86 -8.97
C THR A 197 1.93 26.20 -8.64
N ALA A 198 0.81 26.17 -7.90
CA ALA A 198 0.11 27.37 -7.44
C ALA A 198 1.02 28.23 -6.56
N GLN A 199 1.67 27.63 -5.59
CA GLN A 199 2.51 28.31 -4.62
C GLN A 199 3.77 28.91 -5.25
N ILE A 200 4.41 28.17 -6.15
CA ILE A 200 5.58 28.71 -6.90
C ILE A 200 5.17 29.85 -7.82
N ALA A 201 4.03 29.71 -8.54
CA ALA A 201 3.52 30.75 -9.41
C ALA A 201 3.17 32.04 -8.63
N GLU A 202 2.41 31.91 -7.53
CA GLU A 202 2.04 33.02 -6.66
C GLU A 202 3.28 33.75 -6.10
N SER A 203 4.22 32.95 -5.57
CA SER A 203 5.48 33.51 -5.03
C SER A 203 6.33 34.20 -6.07
N ALA A 204 6.45 33.63 -7.27
CA ALA A 204 7.20 34.23 -8.37
C ALA A 204 6.56 35.54 -8.84
N ILE A 205 5.24 35.59 -8.99
CA ILE A 205 4.48 36.78 -9.38
C ILE A 205 4.64 37.87 -8.33
N MET A 206 4.53 37.50 -7.04
CA MET A 206 4.73 38.45 -5.94
C MET A 206 6.14 39.04 -5.95
N ILE A 207 7.20 38.23 -6.08
CA ILE A 207 8.59 38.71 -6.14
C ILE A 207 8.77 39.65 -7.32
N ILE A 208 8.34 39.24 -8.52
CA ILE A 208 8.47 40.06 -9.73
C ILE A 208 7.69 41.38 -9.58
N GLY A 209 6.46 41.33 -9.09
CA GLY A 209 5.63 42.52 -8.89
C GLY A 209 6.22 43.46 -7.86
N ILE A 210 6.71 42.97 -6.72
CA ILE A 210 7.39 43.79 -5.70
C ILE A 210 8.63 44.43 -6.29
N LEU A 211 9.49 43.68 -6.98
CA LEU A 211 10.72 44.23 -7.58
C LEU A 211 10.42 45.31 -8.62
N ILE A 212 9.42 45.13 -9.50
CA ILE A 212 9.00 46.13 -10.48
C ILE A 212 8.58 47.42 -9.76
N ILE A 213 7.76 47.30 -8.71
CA ILE A 213 7.30 48.49 -7.97
C ILE A 213 8.47 49.18 -7.26
N MET A 214 9.34 48.43 -6.59
CA MET A 214 10.50 48.99 -5.88
C MET A 214 11.49 49.67 -6.83
N LEU A 215 11.75 49.09 -8.01
CA LEU A 215 12.63 49.68 -9.03
C LEU A 215 12.10 51.03 -9.55
N ASN A 216 10.78 51.19 -9.63
CA ASN A 216 10.16 52.47 -10.04
C ASN A 216 10.26 53.57 -8.96
N PHE A 217 10.52 53.22 -7.70
CA PHE A 217 10.69 54.20 -6.62
C PHE A 217 12.16 54.60 -6.44
N ASP A 218 13.05 53.63 -6.25
CA ASP A 218 14.50 53.91 -6.10
C ASP A 218 15.30 52.65 -6.45
N VAL A 219 16.18 52.75 -7.45
CA VAL A 219 17.01 51.66 -7.93
C VAL A 219 18.07 51.25 -6.88
N ARG A 220 18.63 52.21 -6.14
CA ARG A 220 19.71 51.98 -5.17
C ARG A 220 19.19 51.17 -3.97
N LEU A 221 18.06 51.60 -3.42
CA LEU A 221 17.41 50.90 -2.31
C LEU A 221 16.90 49.51 -2.74
N THR A 222 16.43 49.38 -3.99
CA THR A 222 16.03 48.09 -4.53
C THR A 222 17.20 47.11 -4.65
N LEU A 223 18.39 47.58 -5.10
CA LEU A 223 19.55 46.73 -5.17
C LEU A 223 19.97 46.19 -3.79
N ILE A 224 19.88 47.04 -2.74
CA ILE A 224 20.16 46.61 -1.36
C ILE A 224 19.19 45.50 -0.94
N SER A 225 17.90 45.65 -1.29
CA SER A 225 16.86 44.63 -0.99
C SER A 225 17.08 43.33 -1.77
N VAL A 226 17.49 43.42 -3.05
CA VAL A 226 17.80 42.26 -3.89
C VAL A 226 18.99 41.45 -3.37
N VAL A 227 20.01 42.14 -2.77
CA VAL A 227 21.14 41.46 -2.17
C VAL A 227 20.75 40.50 -1.04
N LEU A 228 19.59 40.71 -0.37
CA LEU A 228 19.08 39.77 0.62
C LEU A 228 18.70 38.43 0.03
N ILE A 229 18.19 38.38 -1.20
CA ILE A 229 17.67 37.14 -1.82
C ILE A 229 18.72 36.04 -1.87
N PRO A 230 19.96 36.27 -2.34
CA PRO A 230 21.02 35.27 -2.30
C PRO A 230 21.34 34.79 -0.87
N PHE A 231 21.35 35.69 0.12
CA PHE A 231 21.61 35.31 1.51
C PHE A 231 20.49 34.39 2.06
N LEU A 232 19.23 34.69 1.77
CA LEU A 232 18.11 33.82 2.12
C LEU A 232 18.25 32.44 1.47
N PHE A 233 18.65 32.39 0.20
CA PHE A 233 18.93 31.15 -0.51
C PHE A 233 20.05 30.34 0.13
N ILE A 234 21.15 31.00 0.56
CA ILE A 234 22.23 30.33 1.26
C ILE A 234 21.75 29.76 2.59
N LEU A 235 20.97 30.52 3.37
CA LEU A 235 20.39 30.02 4.62
C LEU A 235 19.56 28.75 4.40
N ILE A 236 18.67 28.75 3.40
CA ILE A 236 17.85 27.61 3.07
C ILE A 236 18.71 26.41 2.64
N ARG A 237 19.77 26.64 1.86
CA ARG A 237 20.71 25.59 1.43
C ARG A 237 21.50 24.99 2.60
N VAL A 238 21.77 25.77 3.64
CA VAL A 238 22.50 25.32 4.84
C VAL A 238 21.59 24.56 5.82
N PHE A 239 20.43 25.13 6.13
CA PHE A 239 19.53 24.61 7.15
C PHE A 239 18.55 23.57 6.60
N GLY A 240 18.06 23.73 5.36
CA GLY A 240 17.05 22.87 4.73
C GLY A 240 17.42 21.39 4.73
N PRO A 241 18.60 20.96 4.24
CA PRO A 241 19.01 19.56 4.24
C PRO A 241 19.15 18.96 5.65
N ARG A 242 19.50 19.79 6.66
CA ARG A 242 19.60 19.33 8.05
C ARG A 242 18.22 19.06 8.65
N LEU A 243 17.30 19.99 8.46
CA LEU A 243 15.89 19.84 8.89
C LEU A 243 15.20 18.69 8.15
N GLY A 244 15.44 18.56 6.84
CA GLY A 244 14.88 17.48 6.03
C GLY A 244 15.32 16.10 6.51
N ARG A 245 16.61 15.91 6.83
CA ARG A 245 17.10 14.63 7.39
C ARG A 245 16.46 14.30 8.74
N ILE A 246 16.30 15.30 9.61
CA ILE A 246 15.66 15.08 10.91
C ILE A 246 14.17 14.78 10.73
N SER A 247 13.48 15.48 9.83
CA SER A 247 12.07 15.20 9.50
C SER A 247 11.86 13.78 9.00
N GLN A 248 12.75 13.29 8.11
CA GLN A 248 12.71 11.90 7.64
C GLN A 248 12.93 10.90 8.79
N ALA A 249 13.89 11.16 9.68
CA ALA A 249 14.13 10.32 10.85
C ALA A 249 12.93 10.29 11.80
N LEU A 250 12.30 11.46 12.04
CA LEU A 250 11.06 11.56 12.83
C LEU A 250 9.91 10.74 12.22
N THR A 251 9.71 10.82 10.90
CA THR A 251 8.70 10.01 10.20
C THR A 251 8.99 8.52 10.35
N GLN A 252 10.24 8.09 10.26
CA GLN A 252 10.61 6.69 10.45
C GLN A 252 10.35 6.21 11.88
N ILE A 253 10.67 7.02 12.90
CA ILE A 253 10.38 6.66 14.29
C ILE A 253 8.87 6.61 14.52
N SER A 254 8.11 7.60 14.03
CA SER A 254 6.64 7.60 14.15
C SER A 254 6.02 6.36 13.51
N SER A 255 6.53 5.93 12.35
CA SER A 255 6.10 4.69 11.71
C SER A 255 6.42 3.46 12.56
N ARG A 256 7.61 3.39 13.18
CA ARG A 256 7.98 2.30 14.09
C ARG A 256 7.12 2.25 15.34
N VAL A 257 6.81 3.42 15.91
CA VAL A 257 5.90 3.54 17.06
C VAL A 257 4.51 3.01 16.69
N SER A 258 3.95 3.46 15.57
CA SER A 258 2.64 3.00 15.11
C SER A 258 2.62 1.49 14.85
N ALA A 259 3.63 0.96 14.18
CA ALA A 259 3.74 -0.47 13.92
C ALA A 259 3.81 -1.29 15.22
N MET A 260 4.62 -0.85 16.19
CA MET A 260 4.75 -1.49 17.49
C MET A 260 3.44 -1.45 18.30
N ILE A 261 2.73 -0.31 18.31
CA ILE A 261 1.44 -0.19 18.99
C ILE A 261 0.42 -1.13 18.35
N THR A 262 0.32 -1.14 17.02
CA THR A 262 -0.58 -2.04 16.28
C THR A 262 -0.26 -3.51 16.61
N GLU A 263 1.01 -3.92 16.52
CA GLU A 263 1.45 -5.27 16.88
C GLU A 263 1.09 -5.64 18.33
N THR A 264 1.25 -4.71 19.27
CA THR A 264 0.94 -4.93 20.70
C THR A 264 -0.56 -5.09 20.93
N ILE A 265 -1.39 -4.28 20.23
CA ILE A 265 -2.85 -4.37 20.34
C ILE A 265 -3.38 -5.63 19.65
N ASP A 266 -2.89 -5.96 18.46
CA ASP A 266 -3.28 -7.15 17.72
C ASP A 266 -2.95 -8.44 18.49
N ASN A 267 -1.90 -8.41 19.32
CA ASN A 267 -1.47 -9.53 20.16
C ASN A 267 -1.76 -9.32 21.66
N ALA A 268 -2.81 -8.52 22.00
CA ALA A 268 -3.12 -8.18 23.39
C ALA A 268 -3.31 -9.40 24.30
N GLU A 269 -3.94 -10.46 23.79
CA GLU A 269 -4.09 -11.73 24.52
C GLU A 269 -2.73 -12.34 24.89
N THR A 270 -1.79 -12.35 23.94
CA THR A 270 -0.41 -12.85 24.19
C THR A 270 0.32 -11.95 25.19
N VAL A 271 0.20 -10.63 25.03
CA VAL A 271 0.84 -9.68 25.95
C VAL A 271 0.36 -9.90 27.38
N GLN A 272 -0.96 -10.05 27.59
CA GLN A 272 -1.55 -10.31 28.90
C GLN A 272 -1.22 -11.70 29.43
N SER A 273 -1.29 -12.74 28.59
CA SER A 273 -1.00 -14.13 28.99
C SER A 273 0.43 -14.31 29.51
N TYR A 274 1.38 -13.53 29.00
CA TYR A 274 2.79 -13.60 29.40
C TYR A 274 3.24 -12.44 30.29
N ASN A 275 2.31 -11.57 30.77
CA ASN A 275 2.59 -10.38 31.58
C ASN A 275 3.69 -9.48 30.95
N LEU A 276 3.53 -9.19 29.65
CA LEU A 276 4.52 -8.42 28.88
C LEU A 276 4.19 -6.92 28.82
N GLU A 277 3.14 -6.44 29.50
CA GLU A 277 2.62 -5.07 29.43
C GLU A 277 3.73 -4.07 29.69
N GLU A 278 4.42 -4.21 30.85
CA GLU A 278 5.46 -3.28 31.23
C GLU A 278 6.65 -3.29 30.27
N LYS A 279 7.01 -4.46 29.76
CA LYS A 279 8.06 -4.61 28.75
C LYS A 279 7.71 -3.87 27.45
N GLN A 280 6.46 -3.95 26.99
CA GLN A 280 6.00 -3.23 25.81
C GLN A 280 5.94 -1.72 26.04
N VAL A 281 5.50 -1.29 27.22
CA VAL A 281 5.50 0.13 27.62
C VAL A 281 6.92 0.69 27.63
N GLN A 282 7.88 -0.01 28.20
CA GLN A 282 9.29 0.42 28.20
C GLN A 282 9.88 0.50 26.80
N LYS A 283 9.55 -0.44 25.91
CA LYS A 283 9.95 -0.42 24.49
C LYS A 283 9.37 0.81 23.78
N ALA A 284 8.08 1.11 24.02
CA ALA A 284 7.43 2.29 23.47
C ALA A 284 8.07 3.58 24.01
N TYR A 285 8.34 3.63 25.32
CA TYR A 285 9.00 4.77 25.96
C TYR A 285 10.38 5.05 25.34
N GLY A 286 11.16 4.02 25.06
CA GLY A 286 12.44 4.17 24.34
C GLY A 286 12.29 4.86 22.98
N LEU A 287 11.31 4.43 22.19
CA LEU A 287 11.03 5.04 20.89
C LEU A 287 10.52 6.48 21.01
N TRP A 288 9.66 6.77 21.99
CA TRP A 288 9.19 8.13 22.26
C TRP A 288 10.32 9.03 22.73
N HIS A 289 11.24 8.52 23.54
CA HIS A 289 12.41 9.28 23.98
C HIS A 289 13.35 9.65 22.83
N ASP A 290 13.55 8.73 21.87
CA ASP A 290 14.32 9.02 20.66
C ASP A 290 13.59 10.03 19.76
N ASN A 291 12.26 9.93 19.64
CA ASN A 291 11.43 10.92 18.96
C ASN A 291 11.59 12.31 19.61
N TYR A 292 11.53 12.39 20.95
CA TYR A 292 11.75 13.62 21.70
C TYR A 292 13.12 14.25 21.43
N LYS A 293 14.20 13.47 21.47
CA LYS A 293 15.57 13.97 21.19
C LYS A 293 15.67 14.57 19.79
N LEU A 294 15.12 13.89 18.79
CA LEU A 294 15.11 14.40 17.42
C LEU A 294 14.22 15.64 17.26
N THR A 295 13.07 15.68 17.92
CA THR A 295 12.17 16.83 17.94
C THR A 295 12.86 18.05 18.56
N MET A 296 13.56 17.88 19.69
CA MET A 296 14.35 18.96 20.31
C MET A 296 15.45 19.44 19.37
N LYS A 297 16.17 18.53 18.71
CA LYS A 297 17.19 18.89 17.72
C LYS A 297 16.60 19.67 16.54
N ALA A 298 15.45 19.26 16.02
CA ALA A 298 14.72 19.98 14.97
C ALA A 298 14.32 21.39 15.43
N LEU A 299 13.81 21.49 16.67
CA LEU A 299 13.41 22.76 17.27
C LEU A 299 14.60 23.74 17.37
N PHE A 300 15.76 23.31 17.88
CA PHE A 300 16.93 24.16 17.99
C PHE A 300 17.44 24.63 16.61
N ILE A 301 17.55 23.73 15.64
CA ILE A 301 17.96 24.08 14.28
C ILE A 301 16.95 25.01 13.61
N GLY A 302 15.65 24.74 13.77
CA GLY A 302 14.59 25.61 13.25
C GLY A 302 14.54 26.98 13.92
N ARG A 303 14.85 27.05 15.23
CA ARG A 303 14.99 28.34 15.93
C ARG A 303 16.20 29.12 15.46
N ALA A 304 17.37 28.46 15.29
CA ALA A 304 18.56 29.08 14.76
C ALA A 304 18.33 29.65 13.34
N TYR A 305 17.67 28.86 12.47
CA TYR A 305 17.26 29.33 11.14
C TYR A 305 16.40 30.59 11.22
N ARG A 306 15.29 30.55 12.00
CA ARG A 306 14.39 31.70 12.14
C ARG A 306 15.08 32.93 12.71
N PHE A 307 15.95 32.76 13.74
CA PHE A 307 16.71 33.87 14.32
C PHE A 307 17.63 34.51 13.29
N THR A 308 18.43 33.73 12.56
CA THR A 308 19.37 34.26 11.55
C THR A 308 18.60 34.94 10.42
N ASN A 309 17.48 34.36 9.99
CA ASN A 309 16.61 34.92 8.97
C ASN A 309 16.03 36.28 9.40
N SER A 310 15.45 36.36 10.62
CA SER A 310 14.90 37.60 11.16
C SER A 310 15.99 38.68 11.34
N LEU A 311 17.20 38.27 11.77
CA LEU A 311 18.30 39.20 11.94
C LEU A 311 18.72 39.83 10.60
N LEU A 312 18.84 39.04 9.53
CA LEU A 312 19.13 39.54 8.19
C LEU A 312 18.09 40.57 7.72
N ILE A 313 16.80 40.28 7.93
CA ILE A 313 15.72 41.16 7.55
C ILE A 313 15.79 42.50 8.33
N ILE A 314 15.96 42.40 9.64
CA ILE A 314 16.05 43.61 10.50
C ILE A 314 17.24 44.47 10.08
N VAL A 315 18.42 43.86 9.82
CA VAL A 315 19.62 44.62 9.35
C VAL A 315 19.34 45.31 8.02
N ALA A 316 18.72 44.60 7.07
CA ALA A 316 18.43 45.20 5.77
C ALA A 316 17.33 46.26 5.85
N THR A 317 16.27 46.03 6.66
CA THR A 317 15.22 47.03 6.90
C THR A 317 15.81 48.29 7.57
N SER A 318 16.72 48.10 8.52
CA SER A 318 17.43 49.24 9.16
C SER A 318 18.31 50.01 8.18
N ALA A 319 19.01 49.32 7.27
CA ALA A 319 19.77 49.94 6.22
C ALA A 319 18.89 50.77 5.25
N VAL A 320 17.76 50.16 4.82
CA VAL A 320 16.76 50.86 3.98
C VAL A 320 16.16 52.06 4.73
N MET A 321 15.84 51.93 6.00
CA MET A 321 15.33 53.01 6.83
C MET A 321 16.32 54.15 6.93
N TYR A 322 17.60 53.88 7.14
CA TYR A 322 18.65 54.91 7.23
C TYR A 322 18.86 55.61 5.89
N LEU A 323 19.10 54.84 4.81
CA LEU A 323 19.41 55.40 3.49
C LEU A 323 18.18 56.05 2.86
N GLY A 324 17.00 55.41 2.95
CA GLY A 324 15.74 55.95 2.45
C GLY A 324 15.26 57.16 3.27
N GLY A 325 15.45 57.13 4.59
CA GLY A 325 15.19 58.29 5.46
C GLY A 325 16.07 59.49 5.10
N SER A 326 17.38 59.26 4.86
CA SER A 326 18.30 60.30 4.37
C SER A 326 17.88 60.82 2.99
N ALA A 327 17.46 59.96 2.07
CA ALA A 327 16.92 60.37 0.75
C ALA A 327 15.64 61.19 0.89
N ALA A 328 14.75 60.84 1.81
CA ALA A 328 13.55 61.59 2.11
C ALA A 328 13.84 62.98 2.70
N MET A 329 14.79 63.12 3.60
CA MET A 329 15.22 64.42 4.15
C MET A 329 15.82 65.30 3.07
N ASN A 330 16.51 64.74 2.08
CA ASN A 330 17.06 65.46 0.94
C ASN A 330 16.07 65.73 -0.20
N GLY A 331 14.79 65.39 -0.05
CA GLY A 331 13.73 65.60 -1.04
C GLY A 331 13.77 64.67 -2.26
N HIS A 332 14.59 63.61 -2.25
CA HIS A 332 14.68 62.62 -3.33
C HIS A 332 13.60 61.53 -3.26
N MET A 333 12.93 61.42 -2.12
CA MET A 333 11.90 60.42 -1.88
C MET A 333 10.82 60.97 -0.94
N THR A 334 9.57 60.54 -1.09
CA THR A 334 8.50 60.88 -0.15
C THR A 334 8.48 59.93 1.06
N LEU A 335 7.86 60.39 2.16
CA LEU A 335 7.66 59.54 3.33
C LEU A 335 6.76 58.32 3.03
N GLY A 336 5.71 58.53 2.18
CA GLY A 336 4.87 57.42 1.74
C GLY A 336 5.61 56.43 0.86
N GLN A 337 6.53 56.90 0.00
CA GLN A 337 7.39 55.98 -0.78
C GLN A 337 8.32 55.17 0.13
N LEU A 338 8.89 55.77 1.16
CA LEU A 338 9.72 55.04 2.14
C LEU A 338 8.92 53.98 2.89
N LEU A 339 7.71 54.29 3.35
CA LEU A 339 6.85 53.36 4.08
C LEU A 339 6.42 52.19 3.20
N ILE A 340 6.05 52.47 1.93
CA ILE A 340 5.68 51.41 1.02
C ILE A 340 6.87 50.51 0.68
N PHE A 341 8.04 51.08 0.54
CA PHE A 341 9.29 50.37 0.29
C PHE A 341 9.62 49.41 1.44
N MET A 342 9.54 49.88 2.69
CA MET A 342 9.73 49.06 3.88
C MET A 342 8.69 47.92 3.98
N THR A 343 7.43 48.22 3.62
CA THR A 343 6.36 47.22 3.61
C THR A 343 6.62 46.12 2.58
N TYR A 344 7.00 46.49 1.36
CA TYR A 344 7.31 45.50 0.32
C TYR A 344 8.58 44.69 0.65
N MET A 345 9.53 45.26 1.31
CA MET A 345 10.70 44.54 1.80
C MET A 345 10.28 43.42 2.78
N GLY A 346 9.34 43.72 3.68
CA GLY A 346 8.75 42.71 4.55
C GLY A 346 7.95 41.65 3.78
N TYR A 347 7.25 42.05 2.71
CA TYR A 347 6.50 41.14 1.88
C TYR A 347 7.35 40.21 0.99
N LEU A 348 8.60 40.57 0.71
CA LEU A 348 9.50 39.81 -0.14
C LEU A 348 9.93 38.49 0.49
N LEU A 349 9.94 38.42 1.81
CA LEU A 349 10.38 37.26 2.56
C LEU A 349 9.49 36.02 2.34
N GLY A 350 8.19 36.18 2.52
CA GLY A 350 7.23 35.05 2.43
C GLY A 350 7.31 34.31 1.10
N PRO A 351 7.24 34.98 -0.05
CA PRO A 351 7.39 34.34 -1.36
C PRO A 351 8.75 33.65 -1.58
N VAL A 352 9.87 34.24 -1.09
CA VAL A 352 11.18 33.61 -1.24
C VAL A 352 11.26 32.33 -0.39
N GLU A 353 10.79 32.37 0.85
CA GLU A 353 10.69 31.18 1.70
C GLU A 353 9.73 30.14 1.10
N GLY A 354 8.59 30.57 0.54
CA GLY A 354 7.61 29.72 -0.12
C GLY A 354 8.21 28.91 -1.27
N ILE A 355 8.91 29.57 -2.20
CA ILE A 355 9.60 28.87 -3.30
C ILE A 355 10.62 27.86 -2.76
N ALA A 356 11.38 28.23 -1.78
CA ALA A 356 12.45 27.38 -1.28
C ALA A 356 11.92 26.16 -0.51
N THR A 357 10.88 26.34 0.28
CA THR A 357 10.21 25.21 0.99
C THR A 357 9.54 24.27 0.01
N GLU A 358 8.88 24.80 -1.04
CA GLU A 358 8.26 23.94 -2.08
C GLU A 358 9.30 23.20 -2.92
N ILE A 359 10.44 23.80 -3.27
CA ILE A 359 11.53 23.09 -3.94
C ILE A 359 12.07 21.96 -3.06
N ALA A 360 12.21 22.17 -1.75
CA ALA A 360 12.66 21.15 -0.82
C ALA A 360 11.62 20.02 -0.66
N ALA A 361 10.35 20.36 -0.52
CA ALA A 361 9.25 19.40 -0.38
C ALA A 361 9.01 18.57 -1.66
N ARG A 362 9.28 19.15 -2.83
CA ARG A 362 9.08 18.52 -4.14
C ARG A 362 9.77 17.16 -4.26
N ASN A 363 10.98 17.04 -3.74
CA ASN A 363 11.72 15.77 -3.80
C ASN A 363 11.03 14.67 -2.98
N GLN A 364 10.50 15.01 -1.81
CA GLN A 364 9.72 14.06 -1.00
C GLN A 364 8.41 13.67 -1.71
N LYS A 365 7.66 14.66 -2.20
CA LYS A 365 6.44 14.43 -2.97
C LYS A 365 6.69 13.53 -4.19
N LEU A 366 7.83 13.70 -4.89
CA LEU A 366 8.23 12.83 -6.00
C LEU A 366 8.54 11.38 -5.56
N ILE A 367 9.18 11.21 -4.40
CA ILE A 367 9.43 9.87 -3.84
C ILE A 367 8.12 9.20 -3.49
N ASP A 368 7.19 9.91 -2.84
CA ASP A 368 5.89 9.37 -2.46
C ASP A 368 5.07 8.96 -3.69
N VAL A 369 5.03 9.81 -4.72
CA VAL A 369 4.40 9.52 -6.00
C VAL A 369 5.07 8.32 -6.71
N SER A 370 6.40 8.18 -6.62
CA SER A 370 7.10 7.02 -7.19
C SER A 370 6.72 5.71 -6.51
N ARG A 371 6.45 5.72 -5.21
CA ARG A 371 5.96 4.54 -4.47
C ARG A 371 4.53 4.13 -4.87
N VAL A 372 3.68 5.09 -5.19
CA VAL A 372 2.36 4.81 -5.77
C VAL A 372 2.52 4.22 -7.17
N TYR A 373 3.43 4.79 -7.97
CA TYR A 373 3.72 4.30 -9.31
C TYR A 373 4.30 2.87 -9.30
N GLU A 374 5.13 2.50 -8.33
CA GLU A 374 5.64 1.13 -8.18
C GLU A 374 4.51 0.10 -8.15
N VAL A 375 3.42 0.38 -7.41
CA VAL A 375 2.24 -0.50 -7.37
C VAL A 375 1.52 -0.50 -8.70
N LEU A 376 1.34 0.68 -9.33
CA LEU A 376 0.64 0.82 -10.61
C LEU A 376 1.42 0.31 -11.82
N SER A 377 2.75 0.20 -11.71
CA SER A 377 3.63 -0.32 -12.77
C SER A 377 3.87 -1.82 -12.67
N ASP A 378 3.39 -2.46 -11.64
CA ASP A 378 3.43 -3.91 -11.53
C ASP A 378 2.34 -4.51 -12.43
N HIS A 379 2.73 -4.78 -13.69
CA HIS A 379 1.84 -5.34 -14.70
C HIS A 379 1.94 -6.87 -14.77
N GLU A 380 2.85 -7.49 -14.03
CA GLU A 380 2.95 -8.94 -13.99
C GLU A 380 1.61 -9.54 -13.50
N GLY A 381 0.94 -10.30 -14.35
CA GLY A 381 -0.34 -10.95 -14.07
C GLY A 381 -1.59 -10.07 -14.29
N ILE A 382 -1.46 -8.73 -14.52
CA ILE A 382 -2.60 -7.89 -14.92
C ILE A 382 -2.95 -8.10 -16.40
N GLU A 383 -2.04 -8.61 -17.20
CA GLU A 383 -2.40 -9.16 -18.51
C GLU A 383 -3.50 -10.22 -18.42
N SER A 384 -3.79 -10.71 -17.24
CA SER A 384 -4.93 -11.56 -16.93
C SER A 384 -6.26 -10.81 -16.65
N VAL A 385 -6.28 -9.48 -16.52
CA VAL A 385 -7.43 -8.65 -16.92
C VAL A 385 -7.49 -8.67 -18.45
N ARG A 386 -6.94 -9.76 -18.98
CA ARG A 386 -6.89 -10.09 -20.38
C ARG A 386 -8.29 -9.84 -20.93
N ALA A 387 -8.36 -8.99 -21.92
CA ALA A 387 -9.27 -9.24 -23.01
C ALA A 387 -8.91 -10.62 -23.60
N GLY A 388 -8.96 -11.66 -22.74
CA GLY A 388 -8.74 -13.04 -23.11
C GLY A 388 -9.85 -13.45 -24.06
N ASN A 389 -9.61 -14.50 -24.81
CA ASN A 389 -10.62 -15.08 -25.66
C ASN A 389 -11.88 -15.39 -24.82
N HIS A 390 -13.06 -15.28 -25.42
CA HIS A 390 -14.30 -15.75 -24.85
C HIS A 390 -14.14 -17.19 -24.37
N PHE A 391 -14.64 -17.51 -23.18
CA PHE A 391 -14.53 -18.83 -22.57
C PHE A 391 -15.85 -19.62 -22.76
N PRO A 392 -16.02 -20.32 -23.89
CA PRO A 392 -17.22 -21.09 -24.18
C PRO A 392 -17.17 -22.43 -23.46
N MET A 393 -17.18 -22.40 -22.11
CA MET A 393 -17.25 -23.63 -21.32
C MET A 393 -18.63 -24.29 -21.46
N SER A 394 -18.65 -25.56 -21.83
CA SER A 394 -19.87 -26.30 -22.05
C SER A 394 -20.09 -27.48 -21.10
N HIS A 395 -19.03 -28.21 -20.73
CA HIS A 395 -19.15 -29.47 -19.99
C HIS A 395 -18.45 -29.50 -18.65
N GLY A 396 -17.32 -28.79 -18.49
CA GLY A 396 -16.56 -28.69 -17.23
C GLY A 396 -15.56 -29.84 -17.03
N GLN A 397 -15.02 -30.42 -18.10
CA GLN A 397 -13.86 -31.30 -18.03
C GLN A 397 -12.63 -30.48 -17.56
N ILE A 398 -11.82 -31.05 -16.66
CA ILE A 398 -10.61 -30.40 -16.15
C ILE A 398 -9.42 -31.33 -16.39
N GLU A 399 -8.34 -30.78 -16.99
CA GLU A 399 -7.10 -31.50 -17.21
C GLU A 399 -5.92 -30.70 -16.65
N PHE A 400 -5.21 -31.27 -15.69
CA PHE A 400 -3.91 -30.81 -15.24
C PHE A 400 -2.84 -31.59 -16.01
N GLN A 401 -2.02 -30.91 -16.81
CA GLN A 401 -1.01 -31.53 -17.66
C GLN A 401 0.39 -31.12 -17.19
N ASN A 402 1.12 -32.06 -16.57
CA ASN A 402 2.50 -31.91 -16.08
C ASN A 402 2.71 -30.66 -15.20
N ILE A 403 1.84 -30.43 -14.25
CA ILE A 403 1.84 -29.25 -13.40
C ILE A 403 3.00 -29.29 -12.42
N THR A 404 3.90 -28.32 -12.56
CA THR A 404 5.00 -28.06 -11.62
C THR A 404 4.85 -26.66 -11.04
N TYR A 405 5.06 -26.53 -9.73
CA TYR A 405 5.05 -25.24 -9.04
C TYR A 405 6.19 -25.13 -8.07
N ILE A 406 6.96 -24.05 -8.19
CA ILE A 406 8.12 -23.74 -7.36
C ILE A 406 7.81 -22.49 -6.55
N TYR A 407 7.93 -22.57 -5.24
CA TYR A 407 7.75 -21.46 -4.31
C TYR A 407 9.04 -21.23 -3.54
N ASN A 408 9.64 -20.03 -3.66
CA ASN A 408 10.93 -19.68 -3.02
C ASN A 408 12.00 -20.78 -3.24
N ASP A 409 12.23 -21.14 -4.49
CA ASP A 409 13.17 -22.17 -4.93
C ASP A 409 12.86 -23.61 -4.44
N THR A 410 11.72 -23.80 -3.78
CA THR A 410 11.29 -25.12 -3.30
C THR A 410 10.16 -25.65 -4.21
N PRO A 411 10.32 -26.84 -4.83
CA PRO A 411 9.27 -27.45 -5.64
C PRO A 411 8.14 -27.99 -4.77
N VAL A 412 6.96 -27.37 -4.87
CA VAL A 412 5.74 -27.75 -4.14
C VAL A 412 4.93 -28.78 -4.92
N LEU A 413 4.82 -28.64 -6.25
CA LEU A 413 4.20 -29.63 -7.15
C LEU A 413 5.23 -30.08 -8.18
N LYS A 414 5.23 -31.38 -8.50
CA LYS A 414 6.28 -32.05 -9.26
C LYS A 414 5.71 -32.86 -10.42
N GLY A 415 5.17 -32.17 -11.46
CA GLY A 415 4.66 -32.82 -12.65
C GLY A 415 3.32 -33.53 -12.44
N VAL A 416 2.39 -32.88 -11.73
CA VAL A 416 1.05 -33.43 -11.45
C VAL A 416 0.25 -33.55 -12.73
N ASN A 417 -0.33 -34.75 -12.95
CA ASN A 417 -1.28 -35.05 -14.02
C ASN A 417 -2.59 -35.54 -13.41
N LEU A 418 -3.71 -34.93 -13.79
CA LEU A 418 -5.04 -35.29 -13.33
C LEU A 418 -6.08 -34.92 -14.39
N THR A 419 -6.93 -35.85 -14.75
CA THR A 419 -8.12 -35.59 -15.58
C THR A 419 -9.38 -35.86 -14.76
N ILE A 420 -10.28 -34.87 -14.78
CA ILE A 420 -11.59 -34.91 -14.13
C ILE A 420 -12.65 -34.78 -15.20
N GLU A 421 -13.49 -35.81 -15.36
CA GLU A 421 -14.56 -35.82 -16.36
C GLU A 421 -15.71 -34.88 -15.97
N PRO A 422 -16.49 -34.40 -16.95
CA PRO A 422 -17.65 -33.56 -16.68
C PRO A 422 -18.61 -34.18 -15.65
N GLY A 423 -18.96 -33.41 -14.63
CA GLY A 423 -19.83 -33.86 -13.53
C GLY A 423 -19.18 -34.83 -12.53
N GLN A 424 -17.90 -35.19 -12.71
CA GLN A 424 -17.18 -36.08 -11.80
C GLN A 424 -16.77 -35.31 -10.52
N LYS A 425 -16.88 -36.03 -9.40
CA LYS A 425 -16.47 -35.50 -8.08
C LYS A 425 -15.17 -36.16 -7.65
N VAL A 426 -14.12 -35.37 -7.50
CA VAL A 426 -12.77 -35.84 -7.16
C VAL A 426 -12.32 -35.23 -5.84
N ALA A 427 -11.82 -36.07 -4.94
CA ALA A 427 -11.16 -35.60 -3.72
C ALA A 427 -9.65 -35.76 -3.81
N ILE A 428 -8.95 -34.83 -3.18
CA ILE A 428 -7.49 -34.87 -2.93
C ILE A 428 -7.26 -34.89 -1.42
N ILE A 429 -6.65 -35.96 -0.93
CA ILE A 429 -6.26 -36.14 0.46
C ILE A 429 -4.75 -36.15 0.57
N GLY A 430 -4.18 -36.11 1.77
CA GLY A 430 -2.72 -36.17 1.98
C GLY A 430 -2.24 -35.32 3.15
N PRO A 431 -0.99 -35.43 3.58
CA PRO A 431 -0.47 -34.71 4.74
C PRO A 431 -0.50 -33.18 4.54
N SER A 432 -0.44 -32.44 5.65
CA SER A 432 -0.35 -30.98 5.59
C SER A 432 0.93 -30.56 4.85
N GLY A 433 0.86 -29.53 4.02
CA GLY A 433 2.01 -29.05 3.23
C GLY A 433 2.32 -29.87 1.96
N SER A 434 1.56 -30.91 1.61
CA SER A 434 1.82 -31.72 0.41
C SER A 434 1.50 -31.03 -0.93
N GLY A 435 0.85 -29.84 -0.92
CA GLY A 435 0.53 -29.08 -2.13
C GLY A 435 -0.94 -29.11 -2.56
N LYS A 436 -1.86 -29.71 -1.80
CA LYS A 436 -3.31 -29.85 -2.12
C LYS A 436 -3.98 -28.50 -2.40
N THR A 437 -3.93 -27.59 -1.44
CA THR A 437 -4.48 -26.22 -1.58
C THR A 437 -3.82 -25.44 -2.73
N THR A 438 -2.53 -25.68 -2.97
CA THR A 438 -1.80 -25.06 -4.08
C THR A 438 -2.36 -25.52 -5.44
N LEU A 439 -2.57 -26.81 -5.61
CA LEU A 439 -3.18 -27.34 -6.84
C LEU A 439 -4.60 -26.79 -7.04
N LEU A 440 -5.39 -26.77 -5.98
CA LEU A 440 -6.77 -26.28 -6.02
C LEU A 440 -6.84 -24.79 -6.42
N LYS A 441 -5.93 -23.94 -5.88
CA LYS A 441 -5.83 -22.50 -6.17
C LYS A 441 -5.45 -22.19 -7.61
N MET A 442 -4.89 -23.13 -8.35
CA MET A 442 -4.52 -22.93 -9.74
C MET A 442 -5.72 -22.90 -10.68
N LEU A 443 -6.80 -23.61 -10.36
CA LEU A 443 -7.97 -23.67 -11.23
C LEU A 443 -8.69 -22.32 -11.39
N PRO A 444 -8.92 -21.50 -10.35
CA PRO A 444 -9.40 -20.13 -10.50
C PRO A 444 -8.29 -19.11 -10.86
N LEU A 445 -7.08 -19.58 -11.19
CA LEU A 445 -5.89 -18.75 -11.44
C LEU A 445 -5.60 -17.77 -10.30
N PHE A 446 -5.69 -18.23 -9.05
CA PHE A 446 -5.14 -17.50 -7.90
C PHE A 446 -3.63 -17.64 -7.86
N ILE A 447 -3.10 -18.75 -8.38
CA ILE A 447 -1.70 -19.09 -8.54
C ILE A 447 -1.53 -19.67 -9.94
N GLU A 448 -0.45 -19.29 -10.63
CA GLU A 448 -0.11 -19.84 -11.95
C GLU A 448 0.93 -20.96 -11.81
N PRO A 449 0.84 -22.04 -12.59
CA PRO A 449 1.86 -23.09 -12.60
C PRO A 449 3.19 -22.53 -13.14
N THR A 450 4.31 -23.00 -12.56
CA THR A 450 5.65 -22.66 -13.08
C THR A 450 5.94 -23.38 -14.41
N GLN A 451 5.41 -24.62 -14.56
CA GLN A 451 5.47 -25.41 -15.78
C GLN A 451 4.19 -26.24 -15.90
N GLY A 452 3.88 -26.65 -17.13
CA GLY A 452 2.66 -27.36 -17.45
C GLY A 452 1.51 -26.42 -17.82
N ARG A 453 0.33 -26.96 -18.01
CA ARG A 453 -0.87 -26.18 -18.37
C ARG A 453 -2.13 -26.86 -17.81
N ILE A 454 -3.15 -26.05 -17.59
CA ILE A 454 -4.46 -26.49 -17.11
C ILE A 454 -5.48 -26.22 -18.19
N LEU A 455 -6.17 -27.26 -18.63
CA LEU A 455 -7.22 -27.14 -19.63
C LEU A 455 -8.58 -27.33 -18.96
N VAL A 456 -9.56 -26.53 -19.38
CA VAL A 456 -10.97 -26.75 -19.06
C VAL A 456 -11.72 -26.85 -20.40
N ASP A 457 -12.41 -27.96 -20.61
CA ASP A 457 -13.04 -28.35 -21.89
C ASP A 457 -12.05 -28.22 -23.07
N GLY A 458 -10.78 -28.64 -22.86
CA GLY A 458 -9.68 -28.57 -23.86
C GLY A 458 -9.10 -27.18 -24.10
N ILE A 459 -9.59 -26.14 -23.40
CA ILE A 459 -9.12 -24.74 -23.54
C ILE A 459 -8.16 -24.43 -22.40
N ASP A 460 -6.98 -23.91 -22.72
CA ASP A 460 -6.00 -23.46 -21.72
C ASP A 460 -6.55 -22.24 -20.96
N ILE A 461 -6.73 -22.40 -19.64
CA ILE A 461 -7.29 -21.36 -18.79
C ILE A 461 -6.44 -20.11 -18.70
N GLN A 462 -5.15 -20.19 -19.07
CA GLN A 462 -4.27 -19.01 -19.13
C GLN A 462 -4.58 -18.12 -20.35
N THR A 463 -5.31 -18.59 -21.33
CA THR A 463 -5.63 -17.86 -22.58
C THR A 463 -7.00 -17.20 -22.58
N VAL A 464 -7.83 -17.46 -21.57
CA VAL A 464 -9.22 -17.00 -21.47
C VAL A 464 -9.38 -15.78 -20.57
N SER A 465 -10.52 -15.11 -20.67
CA SER A 465 -10.88 -14.03 -19.76
C SER A 465 -10.98 -14.52 -18.32
N LEU A 466 -10.21 -13.89 -17.40
CA LEU A 466 -10.18 -14.29 -16.00
C LEU A 466 -11.54 -14.10 -15.32
N SER A 467 -12.30 -13.09 -15.72
CA SER A 467 -13.66 -12.85 -15.19
C SER A 467 -14.61 -13.97 -15.60
N GLU A 468 -14.55 -14.42 -16.88
CA GLU A 468 -15.38 -15.51 -17.36
C GLU A 468 -14.99 -16.87 -16.73
N LEU A 469 -13.67 -17.13 -16.61
CA LEU A 469 -13.19 -18.32 -15.89
C LEU A 469 -13.73 -18.35 -14.45
N ARG A 470 -13.56 -17.23 -13.73
CA ARG A 470 -14.01 -17.14 -12.33
C ARG A 470 -15.51 -17.15 -12.18
N GLN A 471 -16.31 -16.78 -13.18
CA GLN A 471 -17.76 -17.00 -13.16
C GLN A 471 -18.11 -18.48 -13.23
N LYS A 472 -17.32 -19.30 -13.93
CA LYS A 472 -17.54 -20.74 -14.13
C LYS A 472 -16.93 -21.61 -13.03
N VAL A 473 -16.11 -21.05 -12.15
CA VAL A 473 -15.47 -21.76 -11.02
C VAL A 473 -15.92 -21.14 -9.71
N SER A 474 -16.59 -21.91 -8.88
CA SER A 474 -16.92 -21.54 -7.49
C SER A 474 -15.80 -21.98 -6.56
N TRP A 475 -15.49 -21.15 -5.57
CA TRP A 475 -14.42 -21.37 -4.60
C TRP A 475 -14.92 -21.28 -3.17
N ILE A 476 -14.73 -22.35 -2.39
CA ILE A 476 -15.00 -22.39 -0.95
C ILE A 476 -13.66 -22.56 -0.23
N ALA A 477 -13.24 -21.54 0.51
CA ALA A 477 -11.96 -21.50 1.20
C ALA A 477 -12.00 -22.22 2.55
N GLN A 478 -10.84 -22.73 3.00
CA GLN A 478 -10.63 -23.33 4.31
C GLN A 478 -10.93 -22.34 5.46
N ALA A 479 -10.45 -21.09 5.34
CA ALA A 479 -10.71 -20.00 6.28
C ALA A 479 -11.54 -18.92 5.57
N PRO A 480 -12.87 -18.99 5.60
CA PRO A 480 -13.72 -18.06 4.89
C PRO A 480 -13.68 -16.67 5.52
N GLN A 481 -13.54 -15.65 4.66
CA GLN A 481 -13.63 -14.25 5.03
C GLN A 481 -14.99 -13.69 4.65
N LEU A 482 -15.59 -12.94 5.57
CA LEU A 482 -16.84 -12.24 5.33
C LEU A 482 -16.57 -10.73 5.25
N PHE A 483 -17.36 -10.06 4.42
CA PHE A 483 -17.34 -8.60 4.37
C PHE A 483 -18.15 -8.02 5.54
N SER A 484 -17.80 -6.81 5.96
CA SER A 484 -18.63 -6.03 6.87
C SER A 484 -19.98 -5.77 6.20
N GLY A 485 -21.06 -6.00 6.92
CA GLY A 485 -22.44 -5.95 6.41
C GLY A 485 -23.28 -7.00 7.11
N THR A 486 -24.45 -7.29 6.58
CA THR A 486 -25.34 -8.34 7.08
C THR A 486 -24.93 -9.71 6.56
N ILE A 487 -25.47 -10.78 7.14
CA ILE A 487 -25.33 -12.12 6.61
C ILE A 487 -25.96 -12.19 5.20
N LEU A 488 -27.09 -11.51 4.99
CA LEU A 488 -27.75 -11.42 3.69
C LEU A 488 -26.88 -10.78 2.64
N ASP A 489 -26.24 -9.61 2.95
CA ASP A 489 -25.32 -8.96 2.04
C ASP A 489 -24.20 -9.90 1.58
N ASN A 490 -23.63 -10.63 2.54
CA ASN A 490 -22.59 -11.62 2.26
C ASN A 490 -23.08 -12.78 1.37
N LEU A 491 -24.35 -13.15 1.42
CA LEU A 491 -24.94 -14.18 0.56
C LEU A 491 -25.26 -13.63 -0.84
N VAL A 492 -25.82 -12.42 -0.93
CA VAL A 492 -26.20 -11.81 -2.21
C VAL A 492 -24.96 -11.47 -3.05
N ASP A 493 -23.86 -11.10 -2.43
CA ASP A 493 -22.56 -10.85 -3.10
C ASP A 493 -21.94 -12.13 -3.73
N ALA A 494 -22.55 -13.31 -3.54
CA ALA A 494 -22.06 -14.55 -4.15
C ALA A 494 -22.06 -14.49 -5.69
N ASP A 495 -23.04 -13.81 -6.28
CA ASP A 495 -23.14 -13.60 -7.72
C ASP A 495 -23.70 -12.21 -8.04
N VAL A 496 -22.80 -11.29 -8.35
CA VAL A 496 -23.12 -9.88 -8.69
C VAL A 496 -23.67 -9.74 -10.12
N THR A 497 -23.68 -10.82 -10.92
CA THR A 497 -24.12 -10.78 -12.34
C THR A 497 -25.61 -11.00 -12.50
N ARG A 498 -26.30 -11.51 -11.47
CA ARG A 498 -27.73 -11.77 -11.47
C ARG A 498 -28.38 -11.43 -10.12
N GLN A 499 -29.66 -11.19 -10.13
CA GLN A 499 -30.45 -11.11 -8.91
C GLN A 499 -30.82 -12.52 -8.43
N LEU A 500 -30.52 -12.81 -7.17
CA LEU A 500 -30.91 -14.06 -6.54
C LEU A 500 -32.38 -14.00 -6.15
N SER A 501 -33.12 -15.07 -6.44
CA SER A 501 -34.50 -15.16 -6.00
C SER A 501 -34.58 -15.53 -4.51
N THR A 502 -35.70 -15.15 -3.86
CA THR A 502 -35.95 -15.52 -2.46
C THR A 502 -35.96 -17.02 -2.26
N SER A 503 -36.50 -17.76 -3.24
CA SER A 503 -36.55 -19.22 -3.21
C SER A 503 -35.15 -19.85 -3.29
N GLU A 504 -34.25 -19.34 -4.13
CA GLU A 504 -32.87 -19.82 -4.19
C GLU A 504 -32.14 -19.58 -2.86
N LEU A 505 -32.30 -18.36 -2.28
CA LEU A 505 -31.74 -18.03 -0.98
C LEU A 505 -32.26 -18.98 0.10
N GLU A 506 -33.58 -19.26 0.09
CA GLU A 506 -34.19 -20.13 1.07
C GLU A 506 -33.67 -21.56 0.98
N VAL A 507 -33.61 -22.11 -0.23
CA VAL A 507 -33.08 -23.46 -0.48
C VAL A 507 -31.64 -23.56 -0.01
N VAL A 508 -30.77 -22.65 -0.46
CA VAL A 508 -29.34 -22.74 -0.17
C VAL A 508 -29.03 -22.48 1.30
N THR A 509 -29.71 -21.53 1.96
CA THR A 509 -29.52 -21.27 3.39
C THR A 509 -29.98 -22.46 4.25
N THR A 510 -30.98 -23.19 3.80
CA THR A 510 -31.41 -24.43 4.45
C THR A 510 -30.38 -25.53 4.25
N VAL A 511 -29.94 -25.78 3.01
CA VAL A 511 -28.94 -26.81 2.66
C VAL A 511 -27.61 -26.59 3.35
N ALA A 512 -27.10 -25.35 3.37
CA ALA A 512 -25.86 -25.01 4.07
C ALA A 512 -26.05 -24.89 5.60
N ASN A 513 -27.22 -25.21 6.11
CA ASN A 513 -27.57 -25.13 7.52
C ASN A 513 -27.36 -23.71 8.14
N VAL A 514 -27.53 -22.68 7.32
CA VAL A 514 -27.45 -21.27 7.77
C VAL A 514 -28.70 -20.91 8.56
N LYS A 515 -29.87 -21.36 8.16
CA LYS A 515 -31.13 -21.10 8.85
C LYS A 515 -31.13 -21.59 10.30
N GLU A 516 -30.43 -22.66 10.64
CA GLU A 516 -30.36 -23.20 11.99
C GLU A 516 -29.94 -22.14 13.04
N PHE A 517 -29.01 -21.27 12.68
CA PHE A 517 -28.57 -20.24 13.60
C PHE A 517 -29.19 -18.86 13.32
N THR A 518 -29.49 -18.52 12.05
CA THR A 518 -30.12 -17.22 11.75
C THR A 518 -31.56 -17.13 12.24
N ASP A 519 -32.32 -18.21 12.25
CA ASP A 519 -33.70 -18.24 12.77
C ASP A 519 -33.75 -17.99 14.32
N ARG A 520 -32.63 -18.18 15.00
CA ARG A 520 -32.49 -17.88 16.44
C ARG A 520 -32.00 -16.46 16.69
N MET A 521 -31.55 -15.74 15.65
CA MET A 521 -31.06 -14.36 15.77
C MET A 521 -32.22 -13.38 15.63
N PRO A 522 -32.25 -12.29 16.41
CA PRO A 522 -33.34 -11.31 16.38
C PRO A 522 -33.64 -10.73 15.00
N SER A 523 -32.60 -10.53 14.19
CA SER A 523 -32.69 -9.95 12.85
C SER A 523 -32.54 -11.00 11.71
N GLY A 524 -32.52 -12.29 12.02
CA GLY A 524 -32.37 -13.33 11.01
C GLY A 524 -31.15 -13.12 10.11
N LEU A 525 -31.36 -13.17 8.80
CA LEU A 525 -30.30 -12.92 7.80
C LEU A 525 -29.81 -11.47 7.77
N GLU A 526 -30.60 -10.50 8.27
CA GLU A 526 -30.20 -9.09 8.40
C GLU A 526 -29.26 -8.84 9.61
N THR A 527 -28.85 -9.88 10.31
CA THR A 527 -27.92 -9.76 11.42
C THR A 527 -26.54 -9.30 10.91
N PRO A 528 -25.92 -8.26 11.51
CA PRO A 528 -24.58 -7.82 11.14
C PRO A 528 -23.52 -8.89 11.40
N ALA A 529 -22.74 -9.20 10.37
CA ALA A 529 -21.65 -10.18 10.47
C ALA A 529 -20.44 -9.65 11.27
N GLY A 530 -20.33 -8.33 11.41
CA GLY A 530 -19.16 -7.67 12.02
C GLY A 530 -17.95 -7.58 11.06
N GLU A 531 -16.91 -6.91 11.48
CA GLU A 531 -15.68 -6.77 10.70
C GLU A 531 -14.99 -8.14 10.53
N GLY A 532 -14.78 -8.56 9.27
CA GLY A 532 -14.23 -9.89 8.96
C GLY A 532 -15.09 -11.05 9.48
N GLY A 533 -16.36 -10.79 9.79
CA GLY A 533 -17.27 -11.78 10.37
C GLY A 533 -17.05 -12.05 11.85
N ASN A 534 -16.42 -11.14 12.60
CA ASN A 534 -16.05 -11.37 14.01
C ASN A 534 -17.24 -11.64 14.95
N SER A 535 -18.46 -11.26 14.55
CA SER A 535 -19.68 -11.56 15.31
C SER A 535 -20.16 -13.02 15.18
N LEU A 536 -19.51 -13.81 14.33
CA LEU A 536 -19.91 -15.17 14.00
C LEU A 536 -18.85 -16.20 14.40
N SER A 537 -19.30 -17.38 14.83
CA SER A 537 -18.38 -18.49 15.09
C SER A 537 -17.74 -19.02 13.80
N GLY A 538 -16.60 -19.72 13.92
CA GLY A 538 -15.91 -20.32 12.77
C GLY A 538 -16.81 -21.24 11.94
N GLY A 539 -17.64 -22.05 12.60
CA GLY A 539 -18.62 -22.94 11.93
C GLY A 539 -19.75 -22.16 11.23
N GLN A 540 -20.21 -21.03 11.79
CA GLN A 540 -21.21 -20.17 11.13
C GLN A 540 -20.61 -19.51 9.87
N LYS A 541 -19.38 -18.98 9.95
CA LYS A 541 -18.66 -18.45 8.80
C LYS A 541 -18.51 -19.49 7.70
N GLN A 542 -18.17 -20.71 8.06
CA GLN A 542 -17.99 -21.80 7.11
C GLN A 542 -19.29 -22.17 6.40
N ARG A 543 -20.42 -22.25 7.16
CA ARG A 543 -21.76 -22.46 6.58
C ARG A 543 -22.18 -21.37 5.59
N ILE A 544 -21.92 -20.12 5.93
CA ILE A 544 -22.15 -18.98 5.01
C ILE A 544 -21.27 -19.11 3.76
N ALA A 545 -20.01 -19.51 3.89
CA ALA A 545 -19.13 -19.70 2.74
C ALA A 545 -19.58 -20.85 1.82
N ILE A 546 -20.08 -21.95 2.40
CA ILE A 546 -20.71 -23.03 1.63
C ILE A 546 -21.93 -22.49 0.88
N ALA A 547 -22.82 -21.75 1.57
CA ALA A 547 -23.99 -21.14 0.94
C ALA A 547 -23.58 -20.21 -0.22
N ARG A 548 -22.58 -19.35 -0.05
CA ARG A 548 -22.03 -18.48 -1.12
C ARG A 548 -21.55 -19.31 -2.33
N GLY A 549 -20.80 -20.39 -2.06
CA GLY A 549 -20.30 -21.28 -3.10
C GLY A 549 -21.41 -21.95 -3.90
N LEU A 550 -22.52 -22.35 -3.24
CA LEU A 550 -23.68 -22.96 -3.88
C LEU A 550 -24.55 -21.93 -4.63
N LEU A 551 -24.78 -20.73 -4.06
CA LEU A 551 -25.53 -19.63 -4.68
C LEU A 551 -24.92 -19.18 -6.00
N LYS A 552 -23.60 -19.18 -6.11
CA LYS A 552 -22.92 -18.86 -7.36
C LYS A 552 -23.30 -19.79 -8.51
N ASN A 553 -23.74 -20.98 -8.20
CA ASN A 553 -24.23 -22.00 -9.14
C ASN A 553 -23.29 -22.27 -10.33
N ALA A 554 -21.97 -22.15 -10.10
CA ALA A 554 -20.97 -22.44 -11.10
C ALA A 554 -20.92 -23.95 -11.45
N PRO A 555 -20.62 -24.33 -12.72
CA PRO A 555 -20.49 -25.72 -13.13
C PRO A 555 -19.30 -26.47 -12.52
N ILE A 556 -18.25 -25.73 -12.14
CA ILE A 556 -17.09 -26.27 -11.42
C ILE A 556 -17.09 -25.74 -9.99
N LEU A 557 -16.90 -26.61 -9.01
CA LEU A 557 -16.87 -26.29 -7.59
C LEU A 557 -15.55 -26.77 -6.97
N CYS A 558 -14.75 -25.83 -6.48
CA CYS A 558 -13.54 -26.08 -5.73
C CYS A 558 -13.79 -25.87 -4.23
N MET A 559 -13.46 -26.85 -3.41
CA MET A 559 -13.68 -26.82 -1.97
C MET A 559 -12.40 -27.18 -1.23
N ASP A 560 -11.89 -26.26 -0.43
CA ASP A 560 -10.67 -26.45 0.39
C ASP A 560 -11.08 -26.59 1.86
N GLU A 561 -11.12 -27.80 2.37
CA GLU A 561 -11.52 -28.19 3.72
C GLU A 561 -12.82 -27.51 4.21
N PRO A 562 -13.94 -27.60 3.44
CA PRO A 562 -15.12 -26.77 3.64
C PRO A 562 -15.86 -27.05 4.97
N THR A 563 -15.51 -28.09 5.72
CA THR A 563 -16.16 -28.47 6.98
C THR A 563 -15.19 -28.54 8.16
N ALA A 564 -13.96 -27.97 8.04
CA ALA A 564 -12.92 -28.09 9.06
C ALA A 564 -13.32 -27.54 10.45
N ALA A 565 -14.14 -26.48 10.49
CA ALA A 565 -14.61 -25.85 11.72
C ALA A 565 -16.04 -26.33 12.16
N LEU A 566 -16.59 -27.37 11.52
CA LEU A 566 -17.92 -27.89 11.85
C LEU A 566 -17.83 -29.08 12.80
N ASP A 567 -18.86 -29.22 13.61
CA ASP A 567 -19.11 -30.43 14.41
C ASP A 567 -19.66 -31.57 13.53
N ASN A 568 -19.53 -32.79 13.98
CA ASN A 568 -19.93 -33.99 13.23
C ASN A 568 -21.41 -34.00 12.85
N LYS A 569 -22.31 -33.41 13.68
CA LYS A 569 -23.73 -33.33 13.38
C LYS A 569 -24.02 -32.39 12.21
N SER A 570 -23.45 -31.19 12.25
CA SER A 570 -23.57 -30.24 11.16
C SER A 570 -22.89 -30.71 9.87
N GLU A 571 -21.77 -31.43 9.97
CA GLU A 571 -21.09 -32.03 8.84
C GLU A 571 -21.96 -33.09 8.14
N ASN A 572 -22.53 -34.02 8.91
CA ASN A 572 -23.44 -35.03 8.34
C ASN A 572 -24.69 -34.41 7.70
N TYR A 573 -25.26 -33.38 8.34
CA TYR A 573 -26.39 -32.67 7.76
C TYR A 573 -26.02 -32.04 6.41
N ILE A 574 -24.89 -31.35 6.34
CA ILE A 574 -24.41 -30.71 5.10
C ILE A 574 -24.11 -31.76 4.04
N ARG A 575 -23.49 -32.90 4.37
CA ARG A 575 -23.25 -34.01 3.45
C ARG A 575 -24.56 -34.47 2.78
N ASP A 576 -25.57 -34.74 3.59
CA ASP A 576 -26.86 -35.28 3.09
C ASP A 576 -27.62 -34.24 2.26
N ALA A 577 -27.55 -32.98 2.65
CA ALA A 577 -28.23 -31.88 1.97
C ALA A 577 -27.51 -31.39 0.70
N VAL A 578 -26.16 -31.37 0.69
CA VAL A 578 -25.37 -30.90 -0.45
C VAL A 578 -25.24 -31.94 -1.55
N GLY A 579 -25.25 -33.21 -1.22
CA GLY A 579 -25.13 -34.32 -2.19
C GLY A 579 -25.98 -34.15 -3.46
N PRO A 580 -27.30 -33.91 -3.35
CA PRO A 580 -28.18 -33.67 -4.50
C PRO A 580 -27.81 -32.40 -5.32
N ILE A 581 -27.32 -31.35 -4.68
CA ILE A 581 -26.94 -30.09 -5.37
C ILE A 581 -25.63 -30.24 -6.16
N LEU A 582 -24.78 -31.17 -5.75
CA LEU A 582 -23.54 -31.48 -6.48
C LEU A 582 -23.80 -32.34 -7.73
N ALA A 583 -25.02 -32.84 -7.94
CA ALA A 583 -25.35 -33.60 -9.12
C ALA A 583 -25.14 -32.77 -10.39
N GLY A 584 -24.39 -33.31 -11.35
CA GLY A 584 -24.07 -32.65 -12.63
C GLY A 584 -22.99 -31.59 -12.55
N LYS A 585 -22.41 -31.29 -11.37
CA LYS A 585 -21.29 -30.38 -11.22
C LYS A 585 -19.97 -31.16 -11.15
N THR A 586 -18.94 -30.59 -11.78
CA THR A 586 -17.55 -31.06 -11.60
C THR A 586 -17.01 -30.53 -10.27
N VAL A 587 -16.60 -31.42 -9.38
CA VAL A 587 -16.17 -31.07 -8.03
C VAL A 587 -14.74 -31.46 -7.80
N LEU A 588 -13.93 -30.52 -7.29
CA LEU A 588 -12.59 -30.78 -6.79
C LEU A 588 -12.54 -30.40 -5.30
N LEU A 589 -12.41 -31.41 -4.44
CA LEU A 589 -12.48 -31.30 -3.00
C LEU A 589 -11.11 -31.60 -2.38
N VAL A 590 -10.64 -30.76 -1.47
CA VAL A 590 -9.59 -31.10 -0.49
C VAL A 590 -10.28 -31.29 0.85
N SER A 591 -10.15 -32.49 1.43
CA SER A 591 -10.74 -32.77 2.75
C SER A 591 -10.06 -33.97 3.40
N HIS A 592 -10.02 -33.96 4.72
CA HIS A 592 -9.66 -35.10 5.56
C HIS A 592 -10.89 -35.76 6.24
N ARG A 593 -12.08 -35.21 6.01
CA ARG A 593 -13.33 -35.61 6.64
C ARG A 593 -14.04 -36.70 5.85
N ARG A 594 -14.27 -37.88 6.46
CA ARG A 594 -14.88 -39.03 5.84
C ARG A 594 -16.30 -38.75 5.27
N ALA A 595 -17.04 -37.89 5.94
CA ALA A 595 -18.43 -37.58 5.52
C ALA A 595 -18.50 -37.03 4.10
N LEU A 596 -17.64 -36.08 3.72
CA LEU A 596 -17.61 -35.51 2.37
C LEU A 596 -16.91 -36.44 1.36
N LEU A 597 -15.92 -37.21 1.81
CA LEU A 597 -15.20 -38.13 0.95
C LEU A 597 -16.12 -39.23 0.41
N SER A 598 -17.17 -39.62 1.17
CA SER A 598 -18.16 -40.60 0.73
C SER A 598 -19.04 -40.15 -0.46
N LEU A 599 -19.07 -38.86 -0.77
CA LEU A 599 -19.77 -38.29 -1.93
C LEU A 599 -18.92 -38.26 -3.20
N MET A 600 -17.64 -38.60 -3.12
CA MET A 600 -16.69 -38.47 -4.22
C MET A 600 -16.61 -39.75 -5.07
N ASP A 601 -16.48 -39.56 -6.37
CA ASP A 601 -16.38 -40.65 -7.34
C ASP A 601 -14.97 -41.22 -7.41
N LYS A 602 -13.92 -40.33 -7.21
CA LYS A 602 -12.52 -40.74 -7.17
C LYS A 602 -11.79 -39.99 -6.07
N ILE A 603 -10.80 -40.65 -5.49
CA ILE A 603 -9.94 -40.07 -4.42
C ILE A 603 -8.48 -40.24 -4.80
N TYR A 604 -7.73 -39.18 -4.71
CA TYR A 604 -6.30 -39.15 -4.95
C TYR A 604 -5.55 -38.73 -3.67
N VAL A 605 -4.34 -39.29 -3.52
CA VAL A 605 -3.43 -38.91 -2.46
C VAL A 605 -2.35 -37.98 -3.01
N MET A 606 -2.21 -36.82 -2.42
CA MET A 606 -1.10 -35.89 -2.67
C MET A 606 0.00 -36.16 -1.64
N ASP A 607 1.14 -36.65 -2.10
CA ASP A 607 2.31 -36.86 -1.26
C ASP A 607 3.55 -36.25 -1.88
N ASN A 608 4.27 -35.41 -1.11
CA ASN A 608 5.51 -34.74 -1.55
C ASN A 608 5.44 -34.05 -2.92
N GLY A 609 4.28 -33.50 -3.26
CA GLY A 609 4.04 -32.81 -4.55
C GLY A 609 3.71 -33.73 -5.71
N LEU A 610 3.52 -35.01 -5.47
CA LEU A 610 3.07 -36.01 -6.45
C LEU A 610 1.65 -36.45 -6.14
N LEU A 611 0.86 -36.71 -7.17
CA LEU A 611 -0.54 -37.16 -7.06
C LEU A 611 -0.66 -38.61 -7.50
N LYS A 612 -1.27 -39.44 -6.65
CA LYS A 612 -1.49 -40.87 -6.91
C LYS A 612 -2.92 -41.29 -6.57
N PRO A 613 -3.52 -42.25 -7.28
CA PRO A 613 -4.79 -42.80 -6.87
C PRO A 613 -4.73 -43.44 -5.48
N VAL A 614 -5.80 -43.33 -4.70
CA VAL A 614 -5.87 -43.91 -3.34
C VAL A 614 -5.78 -45.42 -3.34
N GLU A 615 -6.10 -46.07 -4.44
CA GLU A 615 -5.99 -47.50 -4.66
C GLU A 615 -4.54 -48.01 -4.52
N GLU A 616 -3.54 -47.17 -4.89
CA GLU A 616 -2.13 -47.53 -4.70
C GLU A 616 -1.74 -47.66 -3.22
N PHE A 617 -2.55 -47.05 -2.33
CA PHE A 617 -2.37 -47.12 -0.88
C PHE A 617 -3.28 -48.17 -0.23
N GLY A 618 -3.95 -49.00 -1.03
CA GLY A 618 -4.87 -50.04 -0.57
C GLY A 618 -6.27 -49.56 -0.27
N GLY A 619 -6.67 -48.41 -0.82
CA GLY A 619 -7.98 -47.79 -0.67
C GLY A 619 -8.07 -46.78 0.48
N LEU A 620 -9.21 -46.08 0.53
CA LEU A 620 -9.45 -44.97 1.46
C LEU A 620 -9.30 -45.40 2.93
N ASP A 621 -9.92 -46.51 3.30
CA ASP A 621 -9.93 -46.95 4.71
C ASP A 621 -8.54 -47.29 5.23
N LYS A 622 -7.74 -47.99 4.42
CA LYS A 622 -6.35 -48.29 4.78
C LYS A 622 -5.48 -47.03 4.87
N TYR A 623 -5.64 -46.14 3.90
CA TYR A 623 -4.90 -44.88 3.92
C TYR A 623 -5.27 -44.01 5.13
N MET A 624 -6.55 -43.95 5.48
CA MET A 624 -7.02 -43.22 6.65
C MET A 624 -6.53 -43.84 7.97
N ALA A 625 -6.53 -45.15 8.08
CA ALA A 625 -5.96 -45.86 9.22
C ALA A 625 -4.45 -45.64 9.35
N MET A 626 -3.73 -45.63 8.23
CA MET A 626 -2.29 -45.29 8.21
C MET A 626 -1.98 -43.91 8.74
N ILE A 627 -2.83 -42.89 8.40
CA ILE A 627 -2.62 -41.52 8.87
C ILE A 627 -3.06 -41.33 10.33
N SER A 628 -4.16 -41.98 10.74
CA SER A 628 -4.70 -41.87 12.11
C SER A 628 -3.86 -42.63 13.14
N GLY A 629 -2.92 -43.48 12.71
CA GLY A 629 -2.11 -44.33 13.60
C GLY A 629 -2.92 -45.45 14.23
N GLU A 630 -4.13 -45.75 13.75
CA GLU A 630 -4.92 -46.89 14.15
C GLU A 630 -4.36 -48.17 13.49
N PRO A 631 -4.17 -49.29 14.24
CA PRO A 631 -3.73 -50.54 13.63
C PRO A 631 -4.74 -50.97 12.57
N ALA A 632 -4.31 -51.13 11.33
CA ALA A 632 -5.12 -51.63 10.26
C ALA A 632 -5.70 -53.02 10.63
N ALA A 633 -7.03 -53.14 10.63
CA ALA A 633 -7.68 -54.45 10.75
C ALA A 633 -7.10 -55.35 9.66
N ALA A 634 -6.58 -56.51 10.08
CA ALA A 634 -5.78 -57.44 9.29
C ALA A 634 -6.47 -57.76 7.92
N ALA A 635 -5.79 -57.40 6.85
CA ALA A 635 -6.12 -57.91 5.51
C ALA A 635 -4.95 -58.85 5.11
N ASP A 636 -5.32 -60.07 4.81
CA ASP A 636 -4.46 -61.20 4.44
C ASP A 636 -3.50 -60.93 3.26
N ASN A 637 -2.38 -60.30 3.53
CA ASN A 637 -1.27 -60.32 2.58
C ASN A 637 0.06 -60.25 3.32
N PRO A 638 0.84 -61.35 3.45
CA PRO A 638 2.05 -61.44 4.25
C PRO A 638 3.17 -60.47 3.80
N LYS A 639 3.17 -60.02 2.55
CA LYS A 639 4.16 -59.01 2.06
C LYS A 639 3.84 -57.57 2.52
N GLN A 640 2.56 -57.28 2.79
CA GLN A 640 2.17 -55.96 3.29
C GLN A 640 2.35 -55.88 4.81
N GLU A 641 2.23 -56.97 5.55
CA GLU A 641 2.58 -57.04 6.98
C GLU A 641 4.06 -56.81 7.22
N GLU A 642 4.90 -57.34 6.35
CA GLU A 642 6.36 -57.20 6.49
C GLU A 642 6.82 -55.74 6.17
N LEU A 643 6.19 -55.11 5.16
CA LEU A 643 6.42 -53.70 4.84
C LEU A 643 5.83 -52.77 5.91
N ALA A 644 4.67 -53.06 6.46
CA ALA A 644 4.08 -52.31 7.56
C ALA A 644 4.92 -52.42 8.83
N ARG A 645 5.46 -53.60 9.14
CA ARG A 645 6.41 -53.79 10.26
C ARG A 645 7.74 -53.08 10.05
N GLN A 646 8.26 -53.02 8.83
CA GLN A 646 9.44 -52.24 8.49
C GLN A 646 9.19 -50.72 8.64
N ILE A 647 8.08 -50.20 8.14
CA ILE A 647 7.71 -48.80 8.29
C ILE A 647 7.45 -48.43 9.76
N GLU A 648 6.82 -49.32 10.52
CA GLU A 648 6.57 -49.12 11.94
C GLU A 648 7.89 -49.19 12.78
N ALA A 649 8.80 -50.05 12.40
CA ALA A 649 10.13 -50.12 13.02
C ALA A 649 10.96 -48.85 12.69
N GLU A 650 10.94 -48.37 11.45
CA GLU A 650 11.59 -47.09 11.08
C GLU A 650 10.96 -45.88 11.81
N ARG A 651 9.63 -45.86 11.94
CA ARG A 651 8.93 -44.83 12.70
C ARG A 651 9.27 -44.87 14.19
N GLN A 652 9.34 -46.01 14.79
CA GLN A 652 9.76 -46.17 16.20
C GLN A 652 11.21 -45.76 16.42
N VAL A 653 12.08 -46.03 15.49
CA VAL A 653 13.50 -45.57 15.54
C VAL A 653 13.57 -44.06 15.37
N GLN A 654 12.79 -43.45 14.44
CA GLN A 654 12.73 -41.99 14.28
C GLN A 654 12.11 -41.31 15.50
N GLU A 655 11.06 -41.90 16.09
CA GLU A 655 10.42 -41.39 17.30
C GLU A 655 11.33 -41.48 18.52
N GLN A 656 12.07 -42.57 18.65
CA GLN A 656 13.12 -42.72 19.70
C GLN A 656 14.25 -41.71 19.49
N HIS A 657 14.67 -41.46 18.25
CA HIS A 657 15.69 -40.47 17.96
C HIS A 657 15.19 -39.04 18.30
N ARG A 658 13.94 -38.73 17.94
CA ARG A 658 13.30 -37.48 18.27
C ARG A 658 13.08 -37.28 19.77
N LEU A 659 12.72 -38.34 20.50
CA LEU A 659 12.58 -38.30 21.96
C LEU A 659 13.94 -38.16 22.64
N ALA A 660 14.99 -38.79 22.10
CA ALA A 660 16.34 -38.61 22.58
C ALA A 660 16.88 -37.20 22.35
N GLU A 661 16.60 -36.61 21.17
CA GLU A 661 16.93 -35.19 20.88
C GLU A 661 16.15 -34.23 21.77
N LEU A 662 14.85 -34.45 21.98
CA LEU A 662 14.05 -33.67 22.91
C LEU A 662 14.50 -33.78 24.35
N SER A 663 14.90 -34.99 24.80
CA SER A 663 15.45 -35.17 26.14
C SER A 663 16.83 -34.52 26.31
N ALA A 664 17.69 -34.58 25.30
CA ALA A 664 18.96 -33.88 25.28
C ALA A 664 18.78 -32.35 25.29
N ALA A 665 17.84 -31.84 24.51
CA ALA A 665 17.47 -30.41 24.48
C ALA A 665 16.87 -29.95 25.82
N GLN A 666 16.06 -30.79 26.49
CA GLN A 666 15.53 -30.51 27.84
C GLN A 666 16.59 -30.49 28.91
N VAL A 667 17.56 -31.42 28.85
CA VAL A 667 18.70 -31.44 29.76
C VAL A 667 19.57 -30.20 29.54
N GLN A 668 19.80 -29.80 28.29
CA GLN A 668 20.58 -28.62 27.95
C GLN A 668 19.87 -27.33 28.36
N ALA A 669 18.55 -27.24 28.16
CA ALA A 669 17.72 -26.11 28.62
C ALA A 669 17.71 -26.01 30.15
N ARG A 670 17.68 -27.16 30.86
CA ARG A 670 17.74 -27.21 32.34
C ARG A 670 19.10 -26.79 32.87
N GLN A 671 20.18 -27.18 32.18
CA GLN A 671 21.54 -26.73 32.51
C GLN A 671 21.71 -25.22 32.27
N ASN A 672 21.18 -24.70 31.17
CA ASN A 672 21.21 -23.28 30.87
C ASN A 672 20.38 -22.46 31.88
N LEU A 673 19.21 -22.96 32.31
CA LEU A 673 18.41 -22.37 33.37
C LEU A 673 19.12 -22.36 34.74
N ASN A 674 19.79 -23.45 35.09
CA ASN A 674 20.56 -23.51 36.32
C ASN A 674 21.79 -22.58 36.28
N ASN A 675 22.48 -22.48 35.16
CA ASN A 675 23.59 -21.54 34.96
C ASN A 675 23.11 -20.07 34.99
N ALA A 676 21.94 -19.76 34.41
CA ALA A 676 21.35 -18.45 34.49
C ALA A 676 20.88 -18.09 35.92
N SER A 677 20.36 -19.06 36.65
CA SER A 677 19.96 -18.89 38.06
C SER A 677 21.17 -18.68 38.97
N GLN A 678 22.29 -19.38 38.72
CA GLN A 678 23.56 -19.15 39.44
C GLN A 678 24.22 -17.81 39.08
N ALA A 679 24.10 -17.37 37.84
CA ALA A 679 24.58 -16.04 37.43
C ALA A 679 23.75 -14.90 38.04
N ALA A 680 22.44 -15.11 38.20
CA ALA A 680 21.54 -14.15 38.85
C ALA A 680 21.81 -14.07 40.38
N SER A 681 22.10 -15.22 41.04
CA SER A 681 22.41 -15.22 42.47
C SER A 681 23.76 -14.58 42.82
N ASN A 682 24.67 -14.47 41.85
CA ASN A 682 25.98 -13.79 42.03
C ASN A 682 25.93 -12.26 41.69
N GLN A 683 24.80 -11.70 41.26
CA GLN A 683 24.62 -10.28 40.98
C GLN A 683 23.79 -9.50 42.01
N ASP A 684 23.22 -10.15 43.00
CA ASP A 684 22.46 -9.49 44.10
C ASP A 684 23.37 -8.85 45.18
N GLY A 685 24.45 -8.21 44.76
CA GLY A 685 25.42 -7.50 45.61
C GLY A 685 25.49 -5.99 45.38
N VAL A 686 24.50 -5.34 44.69
CA VAL A 686 24.47 -3.86 44.59
C VAL A 686 23.04 -3.34 44.78
N MET A 687 22.75 -2.97 46.01
CA MET A 687 21.56 -2.20 46.39
C MET A 687 21.77 -0.77 45.92
N VAL A 688 21.07 -0.33 44.85
CA VAL A 688 20.95 1.09 44.52
C VAL A 688 19.63 1.59 45.04
N VAL A 689 19.69 2.35 46.10
CA VAL A 689 18.60 3.20 46.63
C VAL A 689 18.36 4.31 45.62
N ILE A 690 17.19 4.35 45.01
CA ILE A 690 16.71 5.53 44.29
C ILE A 690 15.63 6.18 45.18
N ASN A 691 15.98 7.30 45.80
CA ASN A 691 15.05 8.28 46.33
C ASN A 691 14.54 9.15 45.18
N HIS A 692 13.19 9.32 45.13
CA HIS A 692 12.33 10.33 44.47
C HIS A 692 12.51 10.67 43.01
#